data_e72c9c31cecb6258570838be50bbd24a
#
_entry.id   e72c9c31cecb6258570838be50bbd24a
#
_cell.length_a   1.000
_cell.length_b   1.000
_cell.length_c   1.000
_cell.angle_alpha   90.00
_cell.angle_beta   90.00
_cell.angle_gamma   90.00
#
_symmetry.space_group_name_H-M   'P 1'
#
loop_
_entity.id
_entity.type
_entity.pdbx_description
1 polymer ?
#
loop_
_entity_poly.entity_id
_entity_poly.type
_entity_poly.pdbx_seq_one_letter_code
_entity_poly.pdbx_strand_id
1 'polypeptide(L)'
;MGARGWFIGVAAALLLFVMTGYHMVICRFPGTHKLEADNISRLLVPSSLSSSSSAAKPQKFGMVIKVLAFNRLESLIRCLTSLANADYGGDTVKLHILVDHFRFESSELDPSTEEEEEDDSTPEEGGAHEILMYVDGFKWQHGPKEVHYRSKKLGLQGQWIEAWWPSNDDEFAFIVEDDVELSRLFYRYLRGVVSTYYYKPQNYDPSIYGVSLQCPQLVPSKGGLPLVVNATGNLFLYQMVGTWGQLLFPRPWKEFRIWYDKCKSKDMRPFLGGMVTNTWNNTQLGEQMWTPWFVKFIHLRGYFNLYTKLQSDQALSILHRDHGGDGGGGGHVNASIKSAAAEPNLKLISVDEAINISLWEMEPLKLIKWYDFCFREVKVGRIANTVAELSGILRLVEVNKTVLMVNAVHVQGWVVQNWLCQMQSLGLRNFVLLGDDRPFVRDLARRGHAVVILSAALSTELLGQEISGIDIMREDDLRQDLITMQVVDAVLHLGYRVWLTRADAMWVHNLLSLFGNKMEQLKVDVAGIELTRDHHRFHRSLLYISNSNATVHLWGKLVKDFLEAAKSDAPDPDLGQLPIMQGESALWWKFLLMSLKSEADFGYRDLSTMLVQPDLMIIGLDDLPPNRRVAMNTSVTNTHIVLLDGVARRKPSDVIQRLNAAGLWFIDKELSCKHIHCQP
;
A
#
# COMPACT_ATOMS: atom_id res chain seq x y z
N MET A 1 14.78 43.16 56.62
CA MET A 1 13.86 42.45 55.72
C MET A 1 14.22 42.74 54.26
N GLY A 2 15.40 42.41 53.79
CA GLY A 2 15.80 42.78 52.40
C GLY A 2 16.55 41.75 51.59
N ALA A 3 17.29 40.83 52.25
CA ALA A 3 18.16 39.90 51.48
C ALA A 3 17.53 38.55 51.12
N ARG A 4 16.56 38.08 51.86
CA ARG A 4 15.90 36.78 51.56
C ARG A 4 14.86 36.83 50.44
N GLY A 5 14.22 37.99 50.23
CA GLY A 5 13.26 38.17 49.11
C GLY A 5 13.95 38.25 47.75
N TRP A 6 15.18 38.77 47.70
CA TRP A 6 15.93 38.92 46.44
C TRP A 6 16.47 37.57 45.91
N PHE A 7 16.89 36.70 46.81
CA PHE A 7 17.36 35.34 46.42
C PHE A 7 16.23 34.45 45.91
N ILE A 8 15.04 34.53 46.44
CA ILE A 8 13.88 33.76 45.96
C ILE A 8 13.41 34.27 44.62
N GLY A 9 13.43 35.58 44.39
CA GLY A 9 13.06 36.17 43.08
C GLY A 9 14.05 35.82 41.96
N VAL A 10 15.35 35.82 42.25
CA VAL A 10 16.39 35.45 41.28
C VAL A 10 16.37 33.95 41.00
N ALA A 11 16.15 33.09 42.01
CA ALA A 11 16.02 31.65 41.81
C ALA A 11 14.77 31.27 41.00
N ALA A 12 13.62 31.96 41.23
CA ALA A 12 12.41 31.76 40.44
C ALA A 12 12.56 32.26 39.02
N ALA A 13 13.25 33.36 38.77
CA ALA A 13 13.53 33.87 37.42
C ALA A 13 14.51 32.97 36.68
N LEU A 14 15.53 32.42 37.34
CA LEU A 14 16.44 31.45 36.75
C LEU A 14 15.75 30.13 36.43
N LEU A 15 14.85 29.62 37.27
CA LEU A 15 14.04 28.45 37.02
C LEU A 15 13.08 28.67 35.82
N LEU A 16 12.44 29.83 35.74
CA LEU A 16 11.62 30.22 34.58
C LEU A 16 12.46 30.34 33.30
N PHE A 17 13.68 30.86 33.37
CA PHE A 17 14.57 31.00 32.23
C PHE A 17 15.11 29.62 31.76
N VAL A 18 15.39 28.72 32.71
CA VAL A 18 15.78 27.33 32.39
C VAL A 18 14.60 26.53 31.80
N MET A 19 13.39 26.71 32.36
CA MET A 19 12.19 26.03 31.88
C MET A 19 11.75 26.57 30.49
N THR A 20 11.80 27.88 30.27
CA THR A 20 11.54 28.47 28.95
C THR A 20 12.64 28.20 27.95
N GLY A 21 13.92 28.14 28.37
CA GLY A 21 15.05 27.71 27.55
C GLY A 21 14.94 26.24 27.18
N TYR A 22 14.52 25.37 28.11
CA TYR A 22 14.27 23.96 27.85
C TYR A 22 13.06 23.76 26.91
N HIS A 23 11.98 24.53 27.07
CA HIS A 23 10.84 24.52 26.15
C HIS A 23 11.21 25.07 24.77
N MET A 24 12.06 26.08 24.66
CA MET A 24 12.52 26.58 23.35
C MET A 24 13.49 25.64 22.65
N VAL A 25 14.26 24.83 23.41
CA VAL A 25 15.13 23.78 22.81
C VAL A 25 14.31 22.58 22.37
N ILE A 26 13.19 22.26 23.03
CA ILE A 26 12.27 21.18 22.62
C ILE A 26 11.34 21.64 21.51
N CYS A 27 11.02 22.94 21.39
CA CYS A 27 10.14 23.51 20.37
C CYS A 27 10.86 24.12 19.16
N ARG A 28 12.20 24.08 19.08
CA ARG A 28 12.88 24.27 17.81
C ARG A 28 12.64 23.02 16.97
N PHE A 29 11.59 23.05 16.18
CA PHE A 29 11.47 22.21 15.00
C PHE A 29 12.70 22.46 14.13
N PRO A 30 13.59 21.50 13.91
CA PRO A 30 14.55 21.59 12.84
C PRO A 30 13.74 21.66 11.56
N GLY A 31 14.04 22.63 10.75
CA GLY A 31 13.41 22.77 9.45
C GLY A 31 13.51 21.45 8.69
N THR A 32 12.44 21.18 7.95
CA THR A 32 12.40 20.20 6.86
C THR A 32 13.19 18.90 7.11
N HIS A 33 12.76 18.08 8.07
CA HIS A 33 13.14 16.69 8.01
C HIS A 33 12.57 16.14 6.70
N LYS A 34 13.48 15.75 5.78
CA LYS A 34 13.20 14.72 4.79
C LYS A 34 12.26 13.75 5.47
N LEU A 35 11.09 13.53 4.89
CA LEU A 35 10.19 12.49 5.32
C LEU A 35 10.96 11.17 5.21
N GLU A 36 11.62 10.80 6.28
CA GLU A 36 12.37 9.56 6.43
C GLU A 36 11.38 8.40 6.51
N ALA A 37 10.90 7.98 5.34
CA ALA A 37 10.50 6.60 5.16
C ALA A 37 11.68 5.64 5.50
N ASP A 38 12.92 6.17 5.48
CA ASP A 38 14.15 5.40 5.64
C ASP A 38 14.40 4.84 7.04
N ASN A 39 13.87 5.45 8.11
CA ASN A 39 14.18 4.97 9.46
C ASN A 39 13.27 3.82 9.94
N ILE A 40 12.07 3.68 9.40
CA ILE A 40 11.20 2.54 9.75
C ILE A 40 11.67 1.28 9.03
N SER A 41 12.19 1.42 7.81
CA SER A 41 12.72 0.30 7.03
C SER A 41 13.97 -0.33 7.65
N ARG A 42 14.81 0.45 8.36
CA ARG A 42 16.00 -0.09 9.06
C ARG A 42 15.67 -0.93 10.28
N LEU A 43 14.52 -0.73 10.91
CA LEU A 43 14.05 -1.58 12.02
C LEU A 43 13.48 -2.92 11.55
N LEU A 44 13.23 -3.07 10.24
CA LEU A 44 12.58 -4.23 9.63
C LEU A 44 13.51 -5.09 8.77
N VAL A 45 14.79 -4.74 8.65
CA VAL A 45 15.76 -5.60 7.95
C VAL A 45 16.15 -6.73 8.91
N PRO A 46 15.96 -8.01 8.53
CA PRO A 46 16.49 -9.12 9.32
C PRO A 46 18.01 -8.98 9.32
N SER A 47 18.61 -8.92 10.51
CA SER A 47 20.05 -9.10 10.65
C SER A 47 20.46 -10.41 9.97
N SER A 48 21.18 -10.25 8.85
CA SER A 48 21.97 -11.25 8.14
C SER A 48 21.53 -12.72 8.33
N LEU A 49 20.89 -13.26 7.31
CA LEU A 49 20.98 -14.69 7.00
C LEU A 49 22.45 -15.01 6.63
N SER A 50 23.29 -15.19 7.64
CA SER A 50 24.57 -15.88 7.46
C SER A 50 24.24 -17.34 7.21
N SER A 51 24.61 -17.81 6.02
CA SER A 51 24.63 -19.22 5.65
C SER A 51 25.58 -20.00 6.54
N SER A 52 25.05 -20.55 7.63
CA SER A 52 25.68 -21.64 8.36
C SER A 52 24.63 -22.74 8.50
N SER A 53 24.95 -23.90 7.93
CA SER A 53 24.25 -25.15 8.13
C SER A 53 24.30 -25.54 9.62
N SER A 54 23.33 -25.10 10.38
CA SER A 54 23.10 -25.58 11.76
C SER A 54 21.72 -26.21 11.83
N ALA A 55 21.61 -27.31 12.54
CA ALA A 55 20.37 -28.03 12.83
C ALA A 55 19.27 -27.05 13.21
N ALA A 56 18.12 -27.12 12.53
CA ALA A 56 16.99 -26.23 12.71
C ALA A 56 16.61 -26.18 14.20
N LYS A 57 16.76 -24.98 14.82
CA LYS A 57 16.24 -24.75 16.17
C LYS A 57 14.72 -25.04 16.15
N PRO A 58 14.17 -25.70 17.19
CA PRO A 58 12.74 -25.95 17.25
C PRO A 58 12.00 -24.61 17.12
N GLN A 59 11.06 -24.56 16.19
CA GLN A 59 10.24 -23.38 15.92
C GLN A 59 9.44 -23.02 17.18
N LYS A 60 9.67 -21.86 17.75
CA LYS A 60 8.91 -21.33 18.88
C LYS A 60 7.61 -20.68 18.40
N PHE A 61 6.70 -21.47 17.86
CA PHE A 61 5.36 -20.98 17.54
C PHE A 61 4.58 -20.72 18.82
N GLY A 62 4.14 -19.48 19.04
CA GLY A 62 3.29 -19.09 20.15
C GLY A 62 2.01 -18.43 19.64
N MET A 63 0.85 -18.99 19.96
CA MET A 63 -0.44 -18.36 19.66
C MET A 63 -1.10 -17.88 20.96
N VAL A 64 -1.59 -16.64 20.94
CA VAL A 64 -2.47 -16.10 21.98
C VAL A 64 -3.85 -15.84 21.36
N ILE A 65 -4.89 -16.35 22.00
CA ILE A 65 -6.28 -16.11 21.62
C ILE A 65 -6.79 -14.89 22.39
N LYS A 66 -7.37 -13.93 21.69
CA LYS A 66 -7.97 -12.72 22.25
C LYS A 66 -9.45 -12.70 21.91
N VAL A 67 -10.31 -12.93 22.90
CA VAL A 67 -11.77 -12.85 22.75
C VAL A 67 -12.20 -11.45 23.15
N LEU A 68 -12.86 -10.74 22.25
CA LEU A 68 -13.44 -9.43 22.50
C LEU A 68 -14.90 -9.61 22.91
N ALA A 69 -15.27 -9.20 24.10
CA ALA A 69 -16.59 -9.37 24.67
C ALA A 69 -17.15 -8.04 25.21
N PHE A 70 -18.47 -7.90 25.18
CA PHE A 70 -19.17 -6.79 25.80
C PHE A 70 -20.44 -7.26 26.54
N ASN A 71 -21.62 -7.25 25.93
CA ASN A 71 -22.91 -7.44 26.59
C ASN A 71 -23.77 -8.61 26.03
N ARG A 72 -23.16 -9.57 25.35
CA ARG A 72 -23.84 -10.71 24.69
C ARG A 72 -23.44 -12.03 25.31
N LEU A 73 -24.05 -12.40 26.45
CA LEU A 73 -23.66 -13.58 27.22
C LEU A 73 -23.82 -14.88 26.41
N GLU A 74 -24.94 -15.10 25.73
CA GLU A 74 -25.20 -16.34 24.97
C GLU A 74 -24.20 -16.49 23.80
N SER A 75 -23.90 -15.41 23.10
CA SER A 75 -22.87 -15.38 22.05
C SER A 75 -21.53 -15.75 22.62
N LEU A 76 -21.12 -15.13 23.73
CA LEU A 76 -19.86 -15.40 24.42
C LEU A 76 -19.74 -16.85 24.88
N ILE A 77 -20.83 -17.43 25.42
CA ILE A 77 -20.90 -18.86 25.79
C ILE A 77 -20.62 -19.74 24.57
N ARG A 78 -21.24 -19.48 23.45
CA ARG A 78 -21.08 -20.21 22.19
C ARG A 78 -19.62 -20.09 21.69
N CYS A 79 -19.08 -18.88 21.63
CA CYS A 79 -17.70 -18.63 21.23
C CYS A 79 -16.69 -19.38 22.11
N LEU A 80 -16.75 -19.20 23.44
CA LEU A 80 -15.84 -19.84 24.39
C LEU A 80 -15.96 -21.35 24.39
N THR A 81 -17.19 -21.89 24.23
CA THR A 81 -17.43 -23.33 24.10
C THR A 81 -16.79 -23.89 22.84
N SER A 82 -16.91 -23.19 21.69
CA SER A 82 -16.28 -23.61 20.44
C SER A 82 -14.77 -23.61 20.55
N LEU A 83 -14.18 -22.61 21.21
CA LEU A 83 -12.74 -22.53 21.49
C LEU A 83 -12.30 -23.68 22.41
N ALA A 84 -13.03 -23.96 23.49
CA ALA A 84 -12.67 -25.04 24.44
C ALA A 84 -12.67 -26.43 23.79
N ASN A 85 -13.56 -26.64 22.81
CA ASN A 85 -13.72 -27.93 22.10
C ASN A 85 -12.77 -28.10 20.89
N ALA A 86 -11.94 -27.10 20.61
CA ALA A 86 -11.03 -27.15 19.46
C ALA A 86 -9.84 -28.11 19.68
N ASP A 87 -9.28 -28.59 18.57
CA ASP A 87 -8.09 -29.48 18.57
C ASP A 87 -6.79 -28.66 18.53
N TYR A 88 -6.15 -28.54 19.67
CA TYR A 88 -4.87 -27.82 19.80
C TYR A 88 -3.63 -28.71 19.58
N GLY A 89 -3.83 -30.02 19.33
CA GLY A 89 -2.71 -30.95 19.07
C GLY A 89 -1.71 -31.08 20.22
N GLY A 90 -2.11 -30.78 21.46
CA GLY A 90 -1.27 -30.79 22.65
C GLY A 90 -0.44 -29.52 22.87
N ASP A 91 -0.59 -28.50 22.04
CA ASP A 91 0.08 -27.20 22.25
C ASP A 91 -0.56 -26.43 23.43
N THR A 92 0.28 -25.66 24.12
CA THR A 92 -0.18 -24.73 25.15
C THR A 92 -0.56 -23.40 24.51
N VAL A 93 -1.82 -23.02 24.64
CA VAL A 93 -2.37 -21.79 24.03
C VAL A 93 -2.93 -20.88 25.14
N LYS A 94 -2.51 -19.63 25.14
CA LYS A 94 -3.00 -18.62 26.08
C LYS A 94 -4.34 -18.08 25.62
N LEU A 95 -5.29 -17.95 26.55
CA LEU A 95 -6.59 -17.33 26.33
C LEU A 95 -6.69 -16.03 27.12
N HIS A 96 -6.96 -14.91 26.43
CA HIS A 96 -7.29 -13.64 27.06
C HIS A 96 -8.73 -13.27 26.69
N ILE A 97 -9.56 -13.04 27.67
CA ILE A 97 -10.93 -12.57 27.51
C ILE A 97 -10.94 -11.08 27.87
N LEU A 98 -11.24 -10.23 26.90
CA LEU A 98 -11.19 -8.78 27.00
C LEU A 98 -12.63 -8.26 27.06
N VAL A 99 -13.12 -7.99 28.28
CA VAL A 99 -14.49 -7.51 28.52
C VAL A 99 -14.46 -5.98 28.51
N ASP A 100 -15.27 -5.33 27.66
CA ASP A 100 -15.37 -3.87 27.64
C ASP A 100 -16.13 -3.36 28.87
N HIS A 101 -15.95 -2.09 29.19
CA HIS A 101 -16.53 -1.48 30.37
C HIS A 101 -18.03 -1.23 30.19
N PHE A 102 -18.83 -1.65 31.15
CA PHE A 102 -20.25 -1.31 31.24
C PHE A 102 -20.39 0.11 31.80
N ARG A 103 -21.22 0.95 31.18
CA ARG A 103 -21.64 2.22 31.79
C ARG A 103 -22.84 1.91 32.67
N PHE A 104 -22.70 2.12 33.95
CA PHE A 104 -23.82 2.28 34.83
C PHE A 104 -24.21 3.75 34.76
N GLU A 105 -25.34 4.09 34.19
CA GLU A 105 -25.88 5.43 34.29
C GLU A 105 -26.22 5.65 35.77
N SER A 106 -25.42 6.47 36.43
CA SER A 106 -25.84 7.01 37.71
C SER A 106 -27.03 7.89 37.43
N SER A 107 -28.23 7.42 37.82
CA SER A 107 -29.36 8.30 37.94
C SER A 107 -29.01 9.38 38.98
N GLU A 108 -28.38 10.47 38.55
CA GLU A 108 -28.51 11.70 39.30
C GLU A 108 -29.97 12.10 39.19
N LEU A 109 -30.72 11.64 40.17
CA LEU A 109 -32.09 12.08 40.43
C LEU A 109 -32.02 13.59 40.61
N ASP A 110 -32.37 14.36 39.59
CA ASP A 110 -32.79 15.74 39.76
C ASP A 110 -34.17 15.67 40.49
N PRO A 111 -34.26 16.16 41.76
CA PRO A 111 -35.47 15.96 42.56
C PRO A 111 -36.65 16.82 42.08
N SER A 112 -36.62 17.42 40.90
CA SER A 112 -37.60 18.41 40.45
C SER A 112 -38.50 17.97 39.29
N THR A 113 -38.45 16.72 38.81
CA THR A 113 -39.39 16.24 37.80
C THR A 113 -40.13 14.99 38.30
N GLU A 114 -41.30 15.25 38.91
CA GLU A 114 -42.37 14.27 39.11
C GLU A 114 -43.09 14.11 37.75
N GLU A 115 -42.67 13.17 36.91
CA GLU A 115 -43.49 12.57 35.86
C GLU A 115 -43.18 11.07 35.85
N GLU A 116 -44.17 10.31 36.37
CA GLU A 116 -44.25 8.85 36.36
C GLU A 116 -44.39 8.35 34.91
N GLU A 117 -43.30 7.99 34.26
CA GLU A 117 -43.32 7.00 33.17
C GLU A 117 -42.57 5.76 33.68
N GLU A 118 -43.31 4.72 34.03
CA GLU A 118 -42.82 3.36 34.23
C GLU A 118 -42.24 2.86 32.91
N ASP A 119 -40.94 3.18 32.64
CA ASP A 119 -40.18 2.49 31.61
C ASP A 119 -39.39 1.36 32.29
N ASP A 120 -39.90 0.15 32.11
CA ASP A 120 -39.37 -1.11 32.60
C ASP A 120 -38.09 -1.50 31.82
N SER A 121 -37.02 -0.64 31.89
CA SER A 121 -35.74 -0.87 31.25
C SER A 121 -34.57 -0.83 32.25
N THR A 122 -34.53 -1.79 33.17
CA THR A 122 -33.34 -2.15 33.93
C THR A 122 -32.78 -3.52 33.58
N PRO A 123 -32.35 -3.79 32.30
CA PRO A 123 -31.69 -5.04 31.97
C PRO A 123 -30.15 -4.96 32.00
N GLU A 124 -29.51 -3.77 32.09
CA GLU A 124 -28.06 -3.67 31.87
C GLU A 124 -27.20 -4.07 33.07
N GLU A 125 -27.67 -3.89 34.30
CA GLU A 125 -26.92 -4.29 35.52
C GLU A 125 -26.83 -5.81 35.69
N GLY A 126 -27.91 -6.54 35.43
CA GLY A 126 -27.93 -8.00 35.47
C GLY A 126 -26.97 -8.62 34.45
N GLY A 127 -27.00 -8.18 33.23
CA GLY A 127 -26.21 -8.74 32.15
C GLY A 127 -24.71 -8.56 32.32
N ALA A 128 -24.24 -7.42 32.87
CA ALA A 128 -22.83 -7.17 33.17
C ALA A 128 -22.30 -8.17 34.22
N HIS A 129 -23.07 -8.37 35.31
CA HIS A 129 -22.67 -9.28 36.37
C HIS A 129 -22.63 -10.73 35.87
N GLU A 130 -23.61 -11.17 35.09
CA GLU A 130 -23.67 -12.51 34.52
C GLU A 130 -22.44 -12.81 33.61
N ILE A 131 -22.06 -11.87 32.75
CA ILE A 131 -20.88 -12.02 31.90
C ILE A 131 -19.59 -12.14 32.73
N LEU A 132 -19.40 -11.27 33.73
CA LEU A 132 -18.21 -11.33 34.59
C LEU A 132 -18.16 -12.63 35.38
N MET A 133 -19.27 -13.08 35.96
CA MET A 133 -19.33 -14.35 36.66
C MET A 133 -19.05 -15.52 35.73
N TYR A 134 -19.56 -15.48 34.52
CA TYR A 134 -19.34 -16.55 33.54
C TYR A 134 -17.84 -16.61 33.12
N VAL A 135 -17.22 -15.49 32.75
CA VAL A 135 -15.82 -15.50 32.31
C VAL A 135 -14.86 -15.86 33.44
N ASP A 136 -15.14 -15.49 34.68
CA ASP A 136 -14.37 -15.89 35.85
C ASP A 136 -14.47 -17.40 36.11
N GLY A 137 -15.67 -17.94 36.02
CA GLY A 137 -15.94 -19.37 36.19
C GLY A 137 -15.50 -20.25 35.04
N PHE A 138 -15.27 -19.69 33.86
CA PHE A 138 -14.92 -20.45 32.64
C PHE A 138 -13.55 -21.13 32.79
N LYS A 139 -13.51 -22.45 32.58
CA LYS A 139 -12.29 -23.26 32.70
C LYS A 139 -11.64 -23.45 31.34
N TRP A 140 -10.42 -22.93 31.21
CA TRP A 140 -9.59 -23.11 30.03
C TRP A 140 -8.56 -24.24 30.27
N GLN A 141 -8.65 -25.32 29.50
CA GLN A 141 -7.84 -26.54 29.73
C GLN A 141 -6.56 -26.55 28.89
N HIS A 142 -6.39 -25.63 27.93
CA HIS A 142 -5.32 -25.66 26.95
C HIS A 142 -4.16 -24.70 27.28
N GLY A 143 -4.16 -24.09 28.47
CA GLY A 143 -3.09 -23.20 28.90
C GLY A 143 -3.54 -22.13 29.91
N PRO A 144 -2.79 -21.04 30.07
CA PRO A 144 -3.17 -19.92 30.92
C PRO A 144 -4.43 -19.21 30.40
N LYS A 145 -5.31 -18.80 31.31
CA LYS A 145 -6.46 -17.92 31.07
C LYS A 145 -6.24 -16.60 31.82
N GLU A 146 -6.46 -15.48 31.14
CA GLU A 146 -6.46 -14.14 31.72
C GLU A 146 -7.76 -13.42 31.33
N VAL A 147 -8.41 -12.78 32.30
CA VAL A 147 -9.58 -11.94 32.10
C VAL A 147 -9.18 -10.49 32.30
N HIS A 148 -9.49 -9.64 31.33
CA HIS A 148 -9.20 -8.21 31.34
C HIS A 148 -10.51 -7.43 31.30
N TYR A 149 -10.95 -6.92 32.44
CA TYR A 149 -12.06 -5.99 32.49
C TYR A 149 -11.55 -4.55 32.31
N ARG A 150 -12.07 -3.84 31.32
CA ARG A 150 -11.63 -2.49 31.01
C ARG A 150 -12.12 -1.48 32.05
N SER A 151 -11.26 -0.52 32.39
CA SER A 151 -11.59 0.56 33.34
C SER A 151 -12.43 1.70 32.73
N LYS A 152 -12.57 1.71 31.41
CA LYS A 152 -13.40 2.66 30.65
C LYS A 152 -13.91 2.00 29.37
N LYS A 153 -15.03 2.46 28.85
CA LYS A 153 -15.58 1.96 27.57
C LYS A 153 -14.65 2.32 26.42
N LEU A 154 -14.10 1.31 25.74
CA LEU A 154 -13.22 1.47 24.60
C LEU A 154 -13.97 1.39 23.27
N GLY A 155 -15.11 0.67 23.26
CA GLY A 155 -15.85 0.33 22.05
C GLY A 155 -15.03 -0.63 21.15
N LEU A 156 -15.62 -1.03 20.04
CA LEU A 156 -15.05 -2.05 19.16
C LEU A 156 -13.67 -1.62 18.61
N GLN A 157 -13.50 -0.36 18.23
CA GLN A 157 -12.20 0.14 17.74
C GLN A 157 -11.11 0.00 18.79
N GLY A 158 -11.36 0.50 20.01
CA GLY A 158 -10.37 0.46 21.07
C GLY A 158 -10.04 -0.97 21.48
N GLN A 159 -11.06 -1.84 21.57
CA GLN A 159 -10.87 -3.25 21.88
C GLN A 159 -9.93 -3.94 20.88
N TRP A 160 -10.13 -3.79 19.58
CA TRP A 160 -9.24 -4.34 18.55
C TRP A 160 -7.82 -3.74 18.63
N ILE A 161 -7.72 -2.42 18.71
CA ILE A 161 -6.44 -1.72 18.71
C ILE A 161 -5.60 -2.09 19.94
N GLU A 162 -6.21 -2.21 21.12
CA GLU A 162 -5.53 -2.50 22.36
C GLU A 162 -5.45 -4.00 22.74
N ALA A 163 -6.05 -4.88 21.90
CA ALA A 163 -6.10 -6.31 22.19
C ALA A 163 -4.70 -6.92 22.31
N TRP A 164 -3.77 -6.48 21.47
CA TRP A 164 -2.49 -7.14 21.37
C TRP A 164 -1.34 -6.20 20.99
N TRP A 165 -0.21 -6.41 21.65
CA TRP A 165 1.10 -5.92 21.24
C TRP A 165 2.07 -7.10 21.27
N PRO A 166 2.64 -7.53 20.12
CA PRO A 166 3.51 -8.69 20.05
C PRO A 166 4.75 -8.55 20.92
N SER A 167 5.04 -9.52 21.76
CA SER A 167 6.24 -9.55 22.59
C SER A 167 7.50 -9.90 21.77
N ASN A 168 7.33 -10.68 20.72
CA ASN A 168 8.40 -11.09 19.79
C ASN A 168 7.82 -11.42 18.42
N ASP A 169 8.66 -11.83 17.47
CA ASP A 169 8.27 -12.14 16.10
C ASP A 169 7.69 -13.57 15.92
N ASP A 170 7.68 -14.38 16.97
CA ASP A 170 7.11 -15.74 16.99
C ASP A 170 5.80 -15.83 17.76
N GLU A 171 5.30 -14.71 18.29
CA GLU A 171 4.00 -14.60 18.93
C GLU A 171 2.95 -14.10 17.94
N PHE A 172 1.91 -14.89 17.73
CA PHE A 172 0.78 -14.60 16.85
C PHE A 172 -0.48 -14.38 17.67
N ALA A 173 -1.32 -13.41 17.30
CA ALA A 173 -2.60 -13.21 17.93
C ALA A 173 -3.74 -13.68 17.04
N PHE A 174 -4.58 -14.55 17.59
CA PHE A 174 -5.87 -14.87 17.01
C PHE A 174 -6.94 -14.04 17.73
N ILE A 175 -7.52 -13.06 17.02
CA ILE A 175 -8.53 -12.16 17.57
C ILE A 175 -9.90 -12.59 17.05
N VAL A 176 -10.83 -12.70 17.96
CA VAL A 176 -12.21 -13.14 17.67
C VAL A 176 -13.20 -12.35 18.52
N GLU A 177 -14.33 -11.96 17.93
CA GLU A 177 -15.45 -11.32 18.61
C GLU A 177 -16.37 -12.37 19.22
N ASP A 178 -17.13 -11.99 20.24
CA ASP A 178 -17.97 -12.91 21.04
C ASP A 178 -19.11 -13.58 20.24
N ASP A 179 -19.45 -13.07 19.05
CA ASP A 179 -20.49 -13.62 18.17
C ASP A 179 -19.97 -14.60 17.09
N VAL A 180 -18.71 -15.00 17.18
CA VAL A 180 -18.09 -15.93 16.24
C VAL A 180 -17.99 -17.33 16.83
N GLU A 181 -18.51 -18.33 16.13
CA GLU A 181 -18.34 -19.74 16.42
C GLU A 181 -17.27 -20.37 15.53
N LEU A 182 -16.43 -21.24 16.09
CA LEU A 182 -15.24 -21.78 15.45
C LEU A 182 -15.34 -23.29 15.19
N SER A 183 -14.86 -23.74 14.04
CA SER A 183 -14.67 -25.17 13.78
C SER A 183 -13.63 -25.75 14.75
N ARG A 184 -13.84 -27.00 15.13
CA ARG A 184 -12.87 -27.76 15.94
C ARG A 184 -11.46 -27.76 15.32
N LEU A 185 -11.33 -27.51 14.04
CA LEU A 185 -10.09 -27.64 13.26
C LEU A 185 -9.35 -26.29 13.07
N PHE A 186 -9.93 -25.17 13.52
CA PHE A 186 -9.38 -23.84 13.24
C PHE A 186 -7.92 -23.68 13.63
N TYR A 187 -7.55 -24.18 14.81
CA TYR A 187 -6.19 -24.05 15.33
C TYR A 187 -5.17 -24.82 14.50
N ARG A 188 -5.48 -26.09 14.18
CA ARG A 188 -4.59 -26.92 13.35
C ARG A 188 -4.39 -26.30 11.96
N TYR A 189 -5.45 -25.75 11.38
CA TYR A 189 -5.37 -25.02 10.12
C TYR A 189 -4.44 -23.80 10.24
N LEU A 190 -4.66 -22.90 11.21
CA LEU A 190 -3.83 -21.71 11.42
C LEU A 190 -2.37 -22.06 11.69
N ARG A 191 -2.11 -23.07 12.48
CA ARG A 191 -0.76 -23.59 12.74
C ARG A 191 -0.07 -24.08 11.47
N GLY A 192 -0.79 -24.79 10.62
CA GLY A 192 -0.32 -25.25 9.31
C GLY A 192 0.04 -24.08 8.38
N VAL A 193 -0.82 -23.08 8.33
CA VAL A 193 -0.58 -21.85 7.55
C VAL A 193 0.68 -21.10 8.04
N VAL A 194 0.82 -20.86 9.34
CA VAL A 194 2.00 -20.19 9.90
C VAL A 194 3.27 -21.00 9.64
N SER A 195 3.20 -22.33 9.85
CA SER A 195 4.33 -23.22 9.59
C SER A 195 4.79 -23.17 8.14
N THR A 196 3.85 -22.96 7.19
CA THR A 196 4.14 -22.97 5.76
C THR A 196 4.50 -21.60 5.22
N TYR A 197 3.75 -20.53 5.56
CA TYR A 197 3.89 -19.21 4.92
C TYR A 197 4.63 -18.18 5.76
N TYR A 198 4.93 -18.48 7.01
CA TYR A 198 5.75 -17.60 7.86
C TYR A 198 7.15 -18.17 8.11
N TYR A 199 7.27 -19.50 8.35
CA TYR A 199 8.55 -20.10 8.73
C TYR A 199 9.33 -20.74 7.57
N LYS A 200 8.67 -21.22 6.50
CA LYS A 200 9.39 -21.79 5.36
C LYS A 200 9.86 -20.68 4.42
N PRO A 201 11.18 -20.47 4.24
CA PRO A 201 11.69 -19.35 3.44
C PRO A 201 11.17 -19.31 2.00
N GLN A 202 10.95 -20.46 1.38
CA GLN A 202 10.45 -20.57 0.00
C GLN A 202 8.99 -20.15 -0.17
N ASN A 203 8.23 -20.08 0.92
CA ASN A 203 6.83 -19.67 0.95
C ASN A 203 6.59 -18.41 1.77
N TYR A 204 7.66 -17.82 2.32
CA TYR A 204 7.54 -16.60 3.11
C TYR A 204 7.46 -15.37 2.20
N ASP A 205 6.48 -14.51 2.47
CA ASP A 205 6.41 -13.18 1.88
C ASP A 205 6.05 -12.15 2.96
N PRO A 206 6.86 -11.09 3.12
CA PRO A 206 6.62 -10.06 4.14
C PRO A 206 5.35 -9.24 3.91
N SER A 207 4.71 -9.35 2.72
CA SER A 207 3.45 -8.69 2.41
C SER A 207 2.24 -9.39 3.01
N ILE A 208 2.39 -10.61 3.56
CA ILE A 208 1.29 -11.33 4.21
C ILE A 208 1.19 -10.84 5.65
N TYR A 209 0.03 -10.25 6.01
CA TYR A 209 -0.17 -9.73 7.36
C TYR A 209 -0.92 -10.69 8.29
N GLY A 210 -1.56 -11.71 7.75
CA GLY A 210 -2.34 -12.64 8.55
C GLY A 210 -3.21 -13.58 7.75
N VAL A 211 -4.13 -14.24 8.45
CA VAL A 211 -5.04 -15.26 7.93
C VAL A 211 -6.43 -15.05 8.48
N SER A 212 -7.46 -15.09 7.64
CA SER A 212 -8.85 -15.11 8.08
C SER A 212 -9.50 -16.48 7.87
N LEU A 213 -10.29 -16.93 8.84
CA LEU A 213 -10.95 -18.21 8.80
C LEU A 213 -12.18 -18.22 7.90
N GLN A 214 -12.80 -17.07 7.65
CA GLN A 214 -13.96 -16.94 6.79
C GLN A 214 -13.62 -16.15 5.53
N CYS A 215 -14.05 -16.66 4.38
CA CYS A 215 -13.90 -16.01 3.09
C CYS A 215 -14.86 -14.80 2.98
N PRO A 216 -14.39 -13.64 2.48
CA PRO A 216 -15.26 -12.52 2.18
C PRO A 216 -16.29 -12.91 1.11
N GLN A 217 -17.51 -12.43 1.24
CA GLN A 217 -18.59 -12.72 0.30
C GLN A 217 -18.76 -11.64 -0.76
N LEU A 218 -18.27 -10.44 -0.48
CA LEU A 218 -18.45 -9.26 -1.31
C LEU A 218 -17.11 -8.58 -1.61
N VAL A 219 -17.08 -7.84 -2.70
CA VAL A 219 -15.97 -6.93 -3.06
C VAL A 219 -16.37 -5.51 -2.66
N PRO A 220 -15.90 -4.97 -1.51
CA PRO A 220 -16.35 -3.68 -0.98
C PRO A 220 -16.06 -2.50 -1.91
N SER A 221 -14.97 -2.56 -2.68
CA SER A 221 -14.56 -1.52 -3.62
C SER A 221 -15.35 -1.53 -4.94
N LYS A 222 -16.17 -2.55 -5.17
CA LYS A 222 -17.10 -2.64 -6.32
C LYS A 222 -18.56 -2.48 -5.92
N GLY A 223 -18.85 -1.67 -4.92
CA GLY A 223 -20.22 -1.45 -4.47
C GLY A 223 -20.86 -2.66 -3.79
N GLY A 224 -20.06 -3.60 -3.29
CA GLY A 224 -20.56 -4.81 -2.63
C GLY A 224 -21.01 -5.90 -3.60
N LEU A 225 -20.48 -5.96 -4.82
CA LEU A 225 -20.72 -7.08 -5.74
C LEU A 225 -20.24 -8.40 -5.13
N PRO A 226 -20.93 -9.54 -5.44
CA PRO A 226 -20.51 -10.85 -4.96
C PRO A 226 -19.07 -11.16 -5.34
N LEU A 227 -18.32 -11.74 -4.39
CA LEU A 227 -16.96 -12.17 -4.61
C LEU A 227 -16.95 -13.57 -5.24
N VAL A 228 -16.45 -13.67 -6.48
CA VAL A 228 -16.31 -14.94 -7.19
C VAL A 228 -14.85 -15.30 -7.28
N VAL A 229 -14.42 -16.33 -6.55
CA VAL A 229 -13.03 -16.78 -6.52
C VAL A 229 -12.78 -17.79 -7.63
N ASN A 230 -11.99 -17.41 -8.63
CA ASN A 230 -11.54 -18.29 -9.73
C ASN A 230 -10.14 -18.88 -9.43
N ALA A 231 -9.91 -19.33 -8.20
CA ALA A 231 -8.68 -20.01 -7.84
C ALA A 231 -8.78 -21.49 -8.20
N THR A 232 -7.67 -22.06 -8.69
CA THR A 232 -7.56 -23.51 -8.97
C THR A 232 -7.34 -24.32 -7.69
N GLY A 233 -6.81 -23.67 -6.64
CA GLY A 233 -6.55 -24.26 -5.33
C GLY A 233 -7.53 -23.78 -4.24
N ASN A 234 -7.27 -24.24 -3.02
CA ASN A 234 -8.08 -23.93 -1.85
C ASN A 234 -7.71 -22.59 -1.19
N LEU A 235 -6.60 -21.97 -1.59
CA LEU A 235 -6.06 -20.76 -0.96
C LEU A 235 -5.96 -19.60 -1.95
N PHE A 236 -6.17 -18.40 -1.45
CA PHE A 236 -5.91 -17.17 -2.19
C PHE A 236 -5.52 -16.04 -1.23
N LEU A 237 -4.82 -15.05 -1.75
CA LEU A 237 -4.44 -13.84 -1.04
C LEU A 237 -5.27 -12.67 -1.54
N TYR A 238 -5.84 -11.91 -0.61
CA TYR A 238 -6.68 -10.77 -0.95
C TYR A 238 -6.30 -9.56 -0.08
N GLN A 239 -6.28 -8.40 -0.70
CA GLN A 239 -5.92 -7.13 -0.08
C GLN A 239 -7.12 -6.56 0.70
N MET A 240 -7.73 -7.38 1.56
CA MET A 240 -8.88 -7.02 2.38
C MET A 240 -8.73 -7.62 3.77
N VAL A 241 -9.31 -6.97 4.77
CA VAL A 241 -9.33 -7.45 6.15
C VAL A 241 -10.46 -8.44 6.35
N GLY A 242 -10.19 -9.52 7.10
CA GLY A 242 -11.19 -10.39 7.68
C GLY A 242 -11.37 -10.07 9.15
N THR A 243 -12.62 -10.07 9.64
CA THR A 243 -12.94 -9.79 11.04
C THR A 243 -13.47 -11.02 11.76
N TRP A 244 -13.91 -12.03 11.02
CA TRP A 244 -14.57 -13.23 11.57
C TRP A 244 -13.55 -14.34 11.80
N GLY A 245 -12.74 -14.17 12.89
CA GLY A 245 -11.62 -15.04 13.20
C GLY A 245 -10.36 -14.69 12.43
N GLN A 246 -9.64 -13.66 12.86
CA GLN A 246 -8.43 -13.15 12.23
C GLN A 246 -7.20 -13.50 13.02
N LEU A 247 -6.28 -14.25 12.40
CA LEU A 247 -4.91 -14.39 12.88
C LEU A 247 -4.06 -13.25 12.34
N LEU A 248 -3.36 -12.54 13.22
CA LEU A 248 -2.47 -11.43 12.89
C LEU A 248 -1.01 -11.84 13.05
N PHE A 249 -0.18 -11.43 12.09
CA PHE A 249 1.27 -11.60 12.14
C PHE A 249 1.94 -10.44 12.90
N PRO A 250 2.99 -10.69 13.69
CA PRO A 250 3.53 -9.71 14.61
C PRO A 250 4.08 -8.45 13.97
N ARG A 251 4.88 -8.56 12.91
CA ARG A 251 5.53 -7.40 12.28
C ARG A 251 4.55 -6.45 11.61
N PRO A 252 3.64 -6.91 10.72
CA PRO A 252 2.64 -6.03 10.11
C PRO A 252 1.73 -5.36 11.14
N TRP A 253 1.38 -6.07 12.23
CA TRP A 253 0.55 -5.49 13.29
C TRP A 253 1.27 -4.38 14.07
N LYS A 254 2.56 -4.57 14.43
CA LYS A 254 3.38 -3.52 15.05
C LYS A 254 3.47 -2.29 14.18
N GLU A 255 3.73 -2.48 12.87
CA GLU A 255 3.78 -1.38 11.91
C GLU A 255 2.45 -0.63 11.82
N PHE A 256 1.32 -1.36 11.78
CA PHE A 256 -0.01 -0.77 11.79
C PHE A 256 -0.25 0.06 13.04
N ARG A 257 0.06 -0.46 14.23
CA ARG A 257 -0.15 0.26 15.49
C ARG A 257 0.62 1.56 15.56
N ILE A 258 1.90 1.55 15.18
CA ILE A 258 2.73 2.76 15.12
C ILE A 258 2.16 3.76 14.09
N TRP A 259 1.75 3.27 12.93
CA TRP A 259 1.14 4.12 11.90
C TRP A 259 -0.20 4.71 12.36
N TYR A 260 -1.04 3.91 13.01
CA TYR A 260 -2.33 4.33 13.55
C TYR A 260 -2.17 5.47 14.56
N ASP A 261 -1.29 5.30 15.56
CA ASP A 261 -1.03 6.32 16.57
C ASP A 261 -0.52 7.63 15.96
N LYS A 262 0.38 7.53 14.99
CA LYS A 262 0.85 8.69 14.22
C LYS A 262 -0.27 9.39 13.44
N CYS A 263 -1.21 8.65 12.86
CA CYS A 263 -2.33 9.22 12.13
C CYS A 263 -3.34 9.88 13.06
N LYS A 264 -3.63 9.26 14.20
CA LYS A 264 -4.52 9.83 15.23
C LYS A 264 -3.96 11.13 15.81
N SER A 265 -2.64 11.20 16.07
CA SER A 265 -2.01 12.44 16.56
C SER A 265 -2.08 13.61 15.58
N LYS A 266 -2.37 13.35 14.30
CA LYS A 266 -2.53 14.35 13.23
C LYS A 266 -4.00 14.63 12.89
N ASP A 267 -4.93 14.14 13.68
CA ASP A 267 -6.38 14.23 13.44
C ASP A 267 -6.78 13.75 12.03
N MET A 268 -6.19 12.63 11.60
CA MET A 268 -6.52 12.02 10.32
C MET A 268 -7.77 11.15 10.41
N ARG A 269 -8.50 11.09 9.29
CA ARG A 269 -9.64 10.18 9.12
C ARG A 269 -9.28 9.02 8.18
N PRO A 270 -9.74 7.80 8.45
CA PRO A 270 -9.43 6.63 7.65
C PRO A 270 -10.29 6.56 6.38
N PHE A 271 -10.31 7.65 5.61
CA PHE A 271 -11.10 7.73 4.39
C PHE A 271 -10.35 7.10 3.21
N LEU A 272 -11.02 6.25 2.44
CA LEU A 272 -10.54 5.68 1.19
C LEU A 272 -11.70 5.64 0.18
N GLY A 273 -11.72 6.57 -0.77
CA GLY A 273 -12.81 6.71 -1.75
C GLY A 273 -13.03 5.43 -2.57
N GLY A 274 -14.25 5.18 -2.97
CA GLY A 274 -14.61 3.97 -3.74
C GLY A 274 -14.90 2.72 -2.90
N MET A 275 -14.77 2.79 -1.57
CA MET A 275 -15.13 1.70 -0.66
C MET A 275 -16.54 1.88 -0.11
N VAL A 276 -17.32 0.79 -0.04
CA VAL A 276 -18.67 0.79 0.60
C VAL A 276 -18.56 1.24 2.06
N THR A 277 -17.48 0.87 2.73
CA THR A 277 -17.21 1.26 4.12
C THR A 277 -17.17 2.77 4.35
N ASN A 278 -17.07 3.59 3.29
CA ASN A 278 -17.12 5.05 3.41
C ASN A 278 -18.51 5.59 3.74
N THR A 279 -19.57 4.83 3.48
CA THR A 279 -20.93 5.21 3.91
C THR A 279 -21.02 5.30 5.42
N TRP A 280 -20.17 4.56 6.15
CA TRP A 280 -20.07 4.61 7.60
C TRP A 280 -19.40 5.91 8.10
N ASN A 281 -18.59 6.59 7.26
CA ASN A 281 -17.91 7.83 7.63
C ASN A 281 -18.86 9.06 7.71
N ASN A 282 -20.04 8.97 7.09
CA ASN A 282 -21.07 10.02 7.19
C ASN A 282 -21.93 9.87 8.46
N THR A 283 -21.72 8.79 9.20
CA THR A 283 -22.32 8.53 10.50
C THR A 283 -21.21 8.53 11.56
N GLN A 284 -21.49 8.92 12.79
CA GLN A 284 -20.55 8.84 13.92
C GLN A 284 -19.96 7.44 14.10
N LEU A 285 -20.61 6.41 13.56
CA LEU A 285 -20.17 5.00 13.57
C LEU A 285 -18.84 4.74 12.85
N GLY A 286 -18.52 5.46 11.78
CA GLY A 286 -17.28 5.21 11.03
C GLY A 286 -16.00 5.52 11.79
N GLU A 287 -16.07 6.45 12.76
CA GLU A 287 -14.93 6.77 13.64
C GLU A 287 -14.76 5.74 14.77
N GLN A 288 -15.78 4.96 15.05
CA GLN A 288 -15.81 3.94 16.10
C GLN A 288 -15.36 2.55 15.59
N MET A 289 -15.10 2.40 14.29
CA MET A 289 -14.66 1.15 13.67
C MET A 289 -13.17 1.12 13.43
N TRP A 290 -12.51 0.00 13.72
CA TRP A 290 -11.08 -0.18 13.47
C TRP A 290 -10.78 -0.57 12.01
N THR A 291 -11.69 -1.27 11.37
CA THR A 291 -11.51 -1.81 10.00
C THR A 291 -11.19 -0.76 8.94
N PRO A 292 -11.79 0.44 8.89
CA PRO A 292 -11.41 1.47 7.92
C PRO A 292 -9.94 1.91 8.06
N TRP A 293 -9.43 1.99 9.29
CA TRP A 293 -8.02 2.30 9.55
C TRP A 293 -7.10 1.22 9.01
N PHE A 294 -7.43 -0.04 9.28
CA PHE A 294 -6.62 -1.15 8.83
C PHE A 294 -6.69 -1.34 7.32
N VAL A 295 -7.86 -1.18 6.70
CA VAL A 295 -8.04 -1.19 5.24
C VAL A 295 -7.17 -0.12 4.58
N LYS A 296 -7.18 1.11 5.11
CA LYS A 296 -6.33 2.19 4.60
C LYS A 296 -4.84 1.86 4.74
N PHE A 297 -4.43 1.32 5.86
CA PHE A 297 -3.05 0.90 6.11
C PHE A 297 -2.59 -0.19 5.15
N ILE A 298 -3.36 -1.27 5.00
CA ILE A 298 -2.99 -2.38 4.11
C ILE A 298 -2.96 -1.94 2.64
N HIS A 299 -3.84 -1.00 2.25
CA HIS A 299 -3.78 -0.39 0.92
C HIS A 299 -2.49 0.40 0.71
N LEU A 300 -2.17 1.27 1.67
CA LEU A 300 -0.96 2.10 1.60
C LEU A 300 0.32 1.27 1.56
N ARG A 301 0.36 0.15 2.30
CA ARG A 301 1.55 -0.68 2.47
C ARG A 301 1.61 -1.91 1.56
N GLY A 302 0.52 -2.22 0.83
CA GLY A 302 0.45 -3.40 -0.03
C GLY A 302 0.45 -4.70 0.76
N TYR A 303 -0.27 -4.77 1.86
CA TYR A 303 -0.44 -5.98 2.64
C TYR A 303 -1.61 -6.82 2.16
N PHE A 304 -1.49 -8.14 2.29
CA PHE A 304 -2.48 -9.13 1.88
C PHE A 304 -2.83 -10.04 3.04
N ASN A 305 -4.06 -10.53 3.06
CA ASN A 305 -4.54 -11.56 3.97
C ASN A 305 -4.73 -12.88 3.25
N LEU A 306 -4.40 -13.97 3.90
CA LEU A 306 -4.64 -15.30 3.37
C LEU A 306 -6.08 -15.74 3.69
N TYR A 307 -6.78 -16.27 2.71
CA TYR A 307 -8.12 -16.79 2.81
C TYR A 307 -8.19 -18.22 2.28
N THR A 308 -9.13 -19.00 2.86
CA THR A 308 -9.43 -20.35 2.41
C THR A 308 -10.74 -20.35 1.64
N LYS A 309 -10.72 -20.89 0.44
CA LYS A 309 -11.91 -21.18 -0.34
C LYS A 309 -12.36 -22.60 0.01
N LEU A 310 -13.36 -22.73 0.85
CA LEU A 310 -14.05 -23.98 1.09
C LEU A 310 -15.22 -24.14 0.12
N GLN A 311 -15.81 -25.35 0.06
CA GLN A 311 -17.01 -25.59 -0.74
C GLN A 311 -18.18 -24.75 -0.20
N SER A 312 -19.17 -24.51 -1.02
CA SER A 312 -20.10 -23.36 -0.98
C SER A 312 -20.85 -23.07 0.33
N ASP A 313 -20.86 -24.02 1.26
CA ASP A 313 -21.54 -23.87 2.56
C ASP A 313 -20.66 -24.19 3.77
N GLN A 314 -19.34 -24.42 3.54
CA GLN A 314 -18.41 -24.77 4.61
C GLN A 314 -17.55 -23.57 5.03
N ALA A 315 -17.27 -23.47 6.34
CA ALA A 315 -16.41 -22.45 6.91
C ALA A 315 -15.62 -22.98 8.11
N LEU A 316 -14.50 -22.33 8.43
CA LEU A 316 -13.75 -22.57 9.67
C LEU A 316 -14.25 -21.69 10.83
N SER A 317 -15.03 -20.65 10.52
CA SER A 317 -15.73 -19.81 11.49
C SER A 317 -17.07 -19.34 10.93
N ILE A 318 -18.04 -19.13 11.81
CA ILE A 318 -19.36 -18.62 11.47
C ILE A 318 -19.67 -17.43 12.37
N LEU A 319 -20.13 -16.32 11.77
CA LEU A 319 -20.68 -15.19 12.50
C LEU A 319 -22.15 -15.42 12.77
N HIS A 320 -22.56 -15.36 14.03
CA HIS A 320 -23.96 -15.39 14.43
C HIS A 320 -24.44 -13.95 14.66
N ARG A 321 -25.44 -13.53 13.90
CA ARG A 321 -26.13 -12.24 14.12
C ARG A 321 -27.24 -12.43 15.14
N ASP A 322 -26.88 -12.38 16.41
CA ASP A 322 -27.90 -12.40 17.46
C ASP A 322 -28.65 -11.06 17.40
N HIS A 323 -29.98 -11.13 17.37
CA HIS A 323 -30.88 -9.97 17.42
C HIS A 323 -30.93 -9.50 18.88
N GLY A 324 -29.86 -8.93 19.35
CA GLY A 324 -29.79 -8.27 20.66
C GLY A 324 -30.20 -6.81 20.51
N GLY A 325 -31.09 -6.40 21.40
CA GLY A 325 -31.78 -5.15 21.56
C GLY A 325 -31.17 -3.86 21.03
N ASP A 326 -31.94 -2.87 20.78
CA ASP A 326 -31.72 -1.52 20.23
C ASP A 326 -30.64 -0.66 20.87
N GLY A 327 -29.67 -1.23 21.57
CA GLY A 327 -28.57 -0.54 22.28
C GLY A 327 -27.20 -0.70 21.63
N GLY A 328 -26.89 0.12 20.65
CA GLY A 328 -25.52 0.60 20.39
C GLY A 328 -24.53 -0.35 19.76
N GLY A 329 -24.39 -0.36 18.43
CA GLY A 329 -23.21 -0.83 17.73
C GLY A 329 -23.43 -1.63 16.45
N GLY A 330 -24.61 -2.15 16.19
CA GLY A 330 -24.96 -2.69 14.88
C GLY A 330 -25.29 -1.56 13.93
N GLY A 331 -24.28 -1.02 13.21
CA GLY A 331 -24.51 0.04 12.25
C GLY A 331 -25.66 -0.33 11.34
N HIS A 332 -26.60 0.60 11.17
CA HIS A 332 -27.60 0.57 10.11
C HIS A 332 -26.91 0.38 8.75
N VAL A 333 -26.57 -0.86 8.41
CA VAL A 333 -26.27 -1.23 7.03
C VAL A 333 -27.56 -0.97 6.28
N ASN A 334 -27.57 0.01 5.38
CA ASN A 334 -28.72 0.39 4.58
C ASN A 334 -29.48 -0.85 4.14
N ALA A 335 -30.81 -0.84 4.28
CA ALA A 335 -31.69 -1.96 3.93
C ALA A 335 -31.46 -2.50 2.51
N SER A 336 -30.92 -1.67 1.61
CA SER A 336 -30.47 -2.04 0.25
C SER A 336 -29.26 -2.99 0.23
N ILE A 337 -28.40 -2.98 1.25
CA ILE A 337 -27.31 -3.96 1.37
C ILE A 337 -27.81 -5.23 2.10
N LYS A 338 -28.82 -5.09 2.97
CA LYS A 338 -29.48 -6.23 3.62
C LYS A 338 -30.19 -7.15 2.61
N SER A 339 -30.66 -6.63 1.48
CA SER A 339 -31.39 -7.43 0.48
C SER A 339 -30.48 -8.16 -0.52
N ALA A 340 -29.20 -7.81 -0.62
CA ALA A 340 -28.30 -8.35 -1.64
C ALA A 340 -27.49 -9.59 -1.21
N ALA A 341 -27.45 -9.92 0.06
CA ALA A 341 -26.81 -11.12 0.57
C ALA A 341 -27.77 -11.84 1.53
N ALA A 342 -28.55 -12.78 1.01
CA ALA A 342 -29.07 -13.86 1.86
C ALA A 342 -27.84 -14.44 2.59
N GLU A 343 -27.89 -14.51 3.92
CA GLU A 343 -26.82 -15.15 4.70
C GLU A 343 -26.67 -16.57 4.17
N PRO A 344 -25.48 -16.96 3.69
CA PRO A 344 -25.29 -18.34 3.31
C PRO A 344 -25.50 -19.20 4.57
N ASN A 345 -26.19 -20.29 4.45
CA ASN A 345 -26.32 -21.31 5.51
C ASN A 345 -24.96 -21.98 5.69
N LEU A 346 -23.98 -21.23 6.24
CA LEU A 346 -22.64 -21.75 6.48
C LEU A 346 -22.69 -22.81 7.56
N LYS A 347 -21.92 -23.89 7.36
CA LYS A 347 -21.70 -24.96 8.32
C LYS A 347 -20.23 -25.02 8.68
N LEU A 348 -19.95 -25.27 9.95
CA LEU A 348 -18.57 -25.53 10.37
C LEU A 348 -18.08 -26.84 9.76
N ILE A 349 -16.92 -26.78 9.13
CA ILE A 349 -16.32 -27.95 8.51
C ILE A 349 -15.98 -29.02 9.55
N SER A 350 -16.38 -30.25 9.28
CA SER A 350 -16.07 -31.44 10.08
C SER A 350 -14.71 -32.02 9.76
N VAL A 351 -14.25 -32.97 10.58
CA VAL A 351 -12.96 -33.66 10.37
C VAL A 351 -12.97 -34.45 9.06
N ASP A 352 -14.04 -35.18 8.77
CA ASP A 352 -14.15 -36.01 7.56
C ASP A 352 -14.17 -35.17 6.30
N GLU A 353 -14.89 -34.06 6.31
CA GLU A 353 -14.92 -33.08 5.21
C GLU A 353 -13.54 -32.44 4.99
N ALA A 354 -12.82 -32.08 6.05
CA ALA A 354 -11.48 -31.52 5.96
C ALA A 354 -10.45 -32.49 5.35
N ILE A 355 -10.59 -33.80 5.65
CA ILE A 355 -9.76 -34.84 5.04
C ILE A 355 -10.08 -34.94 3.55
N ASN A 356 -11.37 -34.97 3.19
CA ASN A 356 -11.80 -35.10 1.78
C ASN A 356 -11.30 -33.96 0.88
N ILE A 357 -11.17 -32.75 1.41
CA ILE A 357 -10.64 -31.59 0.63
C ILE A 357 -9.15 -31.36 0.83
N SER A 358 -8.44 -32.26 1.52
CA SER A 358 -7.00 -32.10 1.83
C SER A 358 -6.68 -30.73 2.47
N LEU A 359 -7.49 -30.29 3.44
CA LEU A 359 -7.39 -28.96 4.09
C LEU A 359 -5.96 -28.65 4.60
N TRP A 360 -5.20 -29.69 4.90
CA TRP A 360 -3.86 -29.62 5.45
C TRP A 360 -2.75 -29.49 4.39
N GLU A 361 -3.09 -29.72 3.12
CA GLU A 361 -2.15 -29.60 2.01
C GLU A 361 -1.99 -28.14 1.61
N MET A 362 -0.95 -27.52 2.16
CA MET A 362 -0.63 -26.13 1.87
C MET A 362 0.10 -26.01 0.53
N GLU A 363 -0.52 -25.33 -0.42
CA GLU A 363 0.04 -25.07 -1.73
C GLU A 363 1.32 -24.21 -1.64
N PRO A 364 2.32 -24.43 -2.53
CA PRO A 364 3.44 -23.49 -2.65
C PRO A 364 2.96 -22.06 -2.94
N LEU A 365 3.54 -21.06 -2.25
CA LEU A 365 3.12 -19.65 -2.37
C LEU A 365 3.08 -19.15 -3.83
N LYS A 366 4.00 -19.63 -4.68
CA LYS A 366 4.06 -19.28 -6.11
C LYS A 366 2.83 -19.71 -6.94
N LEU A 367 2.02 -20.65 -6.43
CA LEU A 367 0.81 -21.14 -7.08
C LEU A 367 -0.44 -20.40 -6.57
N ILE A 368 -0.34 -19.73 -5.42
CA ILE A 368 -1.45 -19.00 -4.82
C ILE A 368 -1.69 -17.72 -5.61
N LYS A 369 -2.95 -17.45 -5.95
CA LYS A 369 -3.35 -16.22 -6.60
C LYS A 369 -3.52 -15.09 -5.59
N TRP A 370 -3.08 -13.91 -6.00
CA TRP A 370 -3.14 -12.68 -5.22
C TRP A 370 -4.14 -11.73 -5.86
N TYR A 371 -4.98 -11.09 -5.05
CA TYR A 371 -6.02 -10.19 -5.53
C TYR A 371 -5.92 -8.83 -4.83
N ASP A 372 -6.01 -7.75 -5.63
CA ASP A 372 -6.04 -6.38 -5.14
C ASP A 372 -7.42 -6.02 -4.53
N PHE A 373 -7.58 -4.78 -4.05
CA PHE A 373 -8.85 -4.30 -3.50
C PHE A 373 -10.04 -4.46 -4.44
N CYS A 374 -9.82 -4.42 -5.73
CA CYS A 374 -10.86 -4.62 -6.75
C CYS A 374 -11.07 -6.09 -7.10
N PHE A 375 -10.49 -7.00 -6.35
CA PHE A 375 -10.50 -8.44 -6.62
C PHE A 375 -10.01 -8.77 -8.03
N ARG A 376 -8.94 -8.11 -8.45
CA ARG A 376 -8.23 -8.41 -9.70
C ARG A 376 -6.94 -9.13 -9.36
N GLU A 377 -6.61 -10.14 -10.17
CA GLU A 377 -5.36 -10.86 -9.98
C GLU A 377 -4.16 -9.92 -10.16
N VAL A 378 -3.35 -9.83 -9.12
CA VAL A 378 -2.08 -9.12 -9.14
C VAL A 378 -0.94 -10.11 -8.92
N LYS A 379 0.20 -9.80 -9.46
CA LYS A 379 1.37 -10.63 -9.33
C LYS A 379 2.39 -9.86 -8.49
N VAL A 380 2.50 -10.15 -7.23
CA VAL A 380 3.29 -9.45 -6.22
C VAL A 380 4.78 -9.80 -6.31
N GLY A 381 5.64 -8.92 -5.80
CA GLY A 381 7.07 -9.18 -5.61
C GLY A 381 7.91 -9.14 -6.89
N ARG A 382 7.50 -8.36 -7.90
CA ARG A 382 8.15 -8.32 -9.20
C ARG A 382 9.22 -7.28 -9.28
N ILE A 383 10.40 -7.69 -8.96
CA ILE A 383 11.61 -6.90 -9.14
C ILE A 383 12.47 -7.63 -10.17
N ALA A 384 12.94 -6.90 -11.19
CA ALA A 384 14.02 -7.36 -12.04
C ALA A 384 15.31 -6.66 -11.64
N ASN A 385 16.31 -7.48 -11.32
CA ASN A 385 17.70 -7.08 -11.08
C ASN A 385 18.64 -7.67 -12.14
N THR A 386 18.12 -8.57 -12.98
CA THR A 386 18.84 -9.30 -14.02
C THR A 386 18.07 -9.26 -15.34
N VAL A 387 18.76 -9.51 -16.44
CA VAL A 387 18.16 -9.57 -17.80
C VAL A 387 17.13 -10.69 -17.89
N ALA A 388 17.38 -11.82 -17.27
CA ALA A 388 16.45 -12.95 -17.25
C ALA A 388 15.14 -12.60 -16.55
N GLU A 389 15.20 -11.90 -15.40
CA GLU A 389 14.03 -11.43 -14.66
C GLU A 389 13.27 -10.34 -15.43
N LEU A 390 13.99 -9.46 -16.17
CA LEU A 390 13.40 -8.45 -17.02
C LEU A 390 12.44 -9.05 -18.04
N SER A 391 12.85 -10.08 -18.77
CA SER A 391 11.99 -10.79 -19.74
C SER A 391 10.71 -11.33 -19.07
N GLY A 392 10.82 -11.87 -17.86
CA GLY A 392 9.68 -12.33 -17.07
C GLY A 392 8.69 -11.21 -16.74
N ILE A 393 9.19 -10.06 -16.31
CA ILE A 393 8.37 -8.88 -15.95
C ILE A 393 7.68 -8.30 -17.18
N LEU A 394 8.38 -8.14 -18.29
CA LEU A 394 7.81 -7.54 -19.50
C LEU A 394 6.60 -8.31 -20.04
N ARG A 395 6.64 -9.65 -20.02
CA ARG A 395 5.49 -10.49 -20.42
C ARG A 395 4.23 -10.25 -19.60
N LEU A 396 4.36 -9.64 -18.45
CA LEU A 396 3.27 -9.45 -17.51
C LEU A 396 2.59 -8.07 -17.64
N VAL A 397 3.31 -7.11 -18.22
CA VAL A 397 2.86 -5.73 -18.38
C VAL A 397 2.69 -5.31 -19.84
N GLU A 398 3.16 -6.13 -20.77
CA GLU A 398 3.04 -5.83 -22.19
C GLU A 398 1.58 -5.85 -22.67
N VAL A 399 1.26 -4.95 -23.59
CA VAL A 399 -0.01 -4.93 -24.32
C VAL A 399 0.31 -4.84 -25.80
N ASN A 400 -0.08 -5.85 -26.57
CA ASN A 400 0.18 -5.90 -28.02
C ASN A 400 1.65 -5.65 -28.39
N LYS A 401 2.57 -6.33 -27.67
CA LYS A 401 4.02 -6.13 -27.83
C LYS A 401 4.51 -4.71 -27.57
N THR A 402 3.79 -3.96 -26.76
CA THR A 402 4.15 -2.61 -26.35
C THR A 402 4.27 -2.54 -24.84
N VAL A 403 5.31 -1.88 -24.33
CA VAL A 403 5.59 -1.70 -22.92
C VAL A 403 5.63 -0.21 -22.58
N LEU A 404 4.91 0.19 -21.53
CA LEU A 404 5.05 1.49 -20.92
C LEU A 404 6.12 1.42 -19.83
N MET A 405 7.22 2.11 -20.00
CA MET A 405 8.31 2.23 -19.04
C MET A 405 8.27 3.61 -18.37
N VAL A 406 8.32 3.62 -17.04
CA VAL A 406 8.15 4.83 -16.24
C VAL A 406 9.39 5.06 -15.39
N ASN A 407 10.16 6.08 -15.72
CA ASN A 407 11.36 6.43 -14.96
C ASN A 407 10.96 7.17 -13.66
N ALA A 408 11.23 6.55 -12.53
CA ALA A 408 10.99 7.08 -11.18
C ALA A 408 12.31 7.45 -10.45
N VAL A 409 13.46 7.37 -11.14
CA VAL A 409 14.79 7.68 -10.60
C VAL A 409 14.85 9.16 -10.25
N HIS A 410 15.35 9.48 -9.05
CA HIS A 410 15.44 10.83 -8.48
C HIS A 410 14.11 11.60 -8.40
N VAL A 411 12.98 10.94 -8.69
CA VAL A 411 11.64 11.51 -8.44
C VAL A 411 11.25 11.32 -6.99
N GLN A 412 10.74 12.37 -6.37
CA GLN A 412 10.28 12.32 -4.97
C GLN A 412 9.15 11.29 -4.81
N GLY A 413 9.17 10.50 -3.74
CA GLY A 413 8.22 9.41 -3.52
C GLY A 413 6.75 9.82 -3.57
N TRP A 414 6.40 11.02 -3.04
CA TRP A 414 5.03 11.53 -3.11
C TRP A 414 4.58 11.91 -4.54
N VAL A 415 5.52 12.33 -5.40
CA VAL A 415 5.23 12.58 -6.82
C VAL A 415 4.93 11.28 -7.54
N VAL A 416 5.79 10.26 -7.33
CA VAL A 416 5.57 8.91 -7.88
C VAL A 416 4.24 8.35 -7.40
N GLN A 417 3.92 8.49 -6.12
CA GLN A 417 2.66 8.01 -5.56
C GLN A 417 1.45 8.74 -6.16
N ASN A 418 1.53 10.07 -6.34
CA ASN A 418 0.48 10.83 -6.98
C ASN A 418 0.28 10.39 -8.44
N TRP A 419 1.38 10.16 -9.16
CA TRP A 419 1.36 9.64 -10.53
C TRP A 419 0.70 8.25 -10.59
N LEU A 420 1.05 7.34 -9.68
CA LEU A 420 0.44 6.00 -9.63
C LEU A 420 -1.08 6.06 -9.41
N CYS A 421 -1.52 6.92 -8.49
CA CYS A 421 -2.96 7.09 -8.24
C CYS A 421 -3.68 7.70 -9.45
N GLN A 422 -3.03 8.61 -10.17
CA GLN A 422 -3.55 9.16 -11.41
C GLN A 422 -3.65 8.10 -12.51
N MET A 423 -2.61 7.29 -12.73
CA MET A 423 -2.65 6.21 -13.71
C MET A 423 -3.77 5.21 -13.40
N GLN A 424 -4.00 4.91 -12.14
CA GLN A 424 -5.13 4.10 -11.72
C GLN A 424 -6.48 4.74 -12.10
N SER A 425 -6.62 6.06 -11.96
CA SER A 425 -7.84 6.79 -12.37
C SER A 425 -8.05 6.80 -13.89
N LEU A 426 -6.96 6.77 -14.67
CA LEU A 426 -6.97 6.68 -16.14
C LEU A 426 -7.13 5.24 -16.66
N GLY A 427 -7.26 4.24 -15.76
CA GLY A 427 -7.35 2.84 -16.14
C GLY A 427 -6.04 2.21 -16.61
N LEU A 428 -4.91 2.91 -16.45
CA LEU A 428 -3.58 2.44 -16.84
C LEU A 428 -2.90 1.67 -15.71
N ARG A 429 -2.53 0.42 -15.96
CA ARG A 429 -1.90 -0.48 -14.98
C ARG A 429 -0.74 -1.27 -15.53
N ASN A 430 -0.72 -1.46 -16.84
CA ASN A 430 0.27 -2.24 -17.53
C ASN A 430 1.49 -1.36 -17.84
N PHE A 431 2.34 -1.17 -16.84
CA PHE A 431 3.59 -0.43 -16.94
C PHE A 431 4.67 -1.04 -16.05
N VAL A 432 5.91 -0.75 -16.35
CA VAL A 432 7.06 -1.10 -15.53
C VAL A 432 7.71 0.17 -15.00
N LEU A 433 7.98 0.20 -13.69
CA LEU A 433 8.71 1.29 -13.04
C LEU A 433 10.20 1.03 -13.13
N LEU A 434 10.95 2.01 -13.58
CA LEU A 434 12.40 2.03 -13.51
C LEU A 434 12.79 2.84 -12.27
N GLY A 435 13.53 2.24 -11.37
CA GLY A 435 13.89 2.88 -10.11
C GLY A 435 15.26 2.49 -9.62
N ASP A 436 15.75 3.25 -8.66
CA ASP A 436 16.94 2.92 -7.88
C ASP A 436 16.60 1.93 -6.74
N ASP A 437 17.61 1.46 -6.02
CA ASP A 437 17.44 0.50 -4.92
C ASP A 437 16.96 1.13 -3.60
N ARG A 438 16.16 2.20 -3.66
CA ARG A 438 15.56 2.79 -2.45
C ARG A 438 14.46 1.91 -1.86
N PRO A 439 14.29 1.89 -0.52
CA PRO A 439 13.22 1.15 0.14
C PRO A 439 11.81 1.45 -0.40
N PHE A 440 11.55 2.70 -0.79
CA PHE A 440 10.30 3.12 -1.41
C PHE A 440 10.02 2.37 -2.73
N VAL A 441 11.03 2.18 -3.58
CA VAL A 441 10.88 1.49 -4.87
C VAL A 441 10.61 -0.01 -4.65
N ARG A 442 11.31 -0.63 -3.69
CA ARG A 442 11.03 -2.02 -3.28
C ARG A 442 9.62 -2.18 -2.69
N ASP A 443 9.13 -1.19 -1.96
CA ASP A 443 7.77 -1.14 -1.44
C ASP A 443 6.72 -1.07 -2.56
N LEU A 444 7.01 -0.40 -3.67
CA LEU A 444 6.14 -0.39 -4.85
C LEU A 444 6.01 -1.80 -5.46
N ALA A 445 7.10 -2.56 -5.54
CA ALA A 445 7.06 -3.95 -6.01
C ALA A 445 6.20 -4.83 -5.08
N ARG A 446 6.33 -4.66 -3.76
CA ARG A 446 5.50 -5.35 -2.77
C ARG A 446 4.02 -5.04 -2.95
N ARG A 447 3.66 -3.82 -3.35
CA ARG A 447 2.27 -3.42 -3.64
C ARG A 447 1.73 -3.91 -4.99
N GLY A 448 2.49 -4.72 -5.72
CA GLY A 448 2.06 -5.35 -6.97
C GLY A 448 2.49 -4.61 -8.24
N HIS A 449 3.32 -3.55 -8.14
CA HIS A 449 3.88 -2.90 -9.31
C HIS A 449 5.08 -3.67 -9.85
N ALA A 450 5.21 -3.75 -11.17
CA ALA A 450 6.39 -4.28 -11.83
C ALA A 450 7.52 -3.25 -11.74
N VAL A 451 8.69 -3.65 -11.25
CA VAL A 451 9.83 -2.75 -10.98
C VAL A 451 11.11 -3.33 -11.57
N VAL A 452 11.88 -2.50 -12.23
CA VAL A 452 13.27 -2.78 -12.63
C VAL A 452 14.20 -1.90 -11.79
N ILE A 453 15.11 -2.54 -11.06
CA ILE A 453 16.12 -1.81 -10.28
C ILE A 453 17.32 -1.52 -11.20
N LEU A 454 17.54 -0.26 -11.46
CA LEU A 454 18.65 0.23 -12.27
C LEU A 454 19.97 0.17 -11.45
N SER A 455 20.53 -1.03 -11.36
CA SER A 455 21.74 -1.31 -10.59
C SER A 455 22.97 -1.44 -11.46
N ALA A 456 24.16 -1.24 -10.88
CA ALA A 456 25.42 -1.49 -11.58
C ALA A 456 25.55 -2.95 -12.03
N ALA A 457 25.01 -3.91 -11.26
CA ALA A 457 25.00 -5.33 -11.62
C ALA A 457 24.19 -5.59 -12.89
N LEU A 458 23.00 -5.00 -13.02
CA LEU A 458 22.18 -5.09 -14.22
C LEU A 458 22.90 -4.47 -15.44
N SER A 459 23.54 -3.32 -15.26
CA SER A 459 24.32 -2.67 -16.31
C SER A 459 25.49 -3.52 -16.78
N THR A 460 26.23 -4.14 -15.86
CA THR A 460 27.33 -5.08 -16.19
C THR A 460 26.82 -6.28 -16.97
N GLU A 461 25.69 -6.85 -16.60
CA GLU A 461 25.09 -7.97 -17.33
C GLU A 461 24.68 -7.56 -18.76
N LEU A 462 24.09 -6.36 -18.92
CA LEU A 462 23.66 -5.83 -20.21
C LEU A 462 24.82 -5.50 -21.16
N LEU A 463 25.95 -5.01 -20.63
CA LEU A 463 27.13 -4.68 -21.43
C LEU A 463 28.07 -5.86 -21.70
N GLY A 464 27.95 -6.93 -20.92
CA GLY A 464 28.91 -8.06 -20.95
C GLY A 464 30.34 -7.68 -20.52
N GLN A 465 30.54 -6.51 -19.91
CA GLN A 465 31.83 -5.99 -19.41
C GLN A 465 31.64 -5.30 -18.07
N GLU A 466 32.61 -5.48 -17.17
CA GLU A 466 32.64 -4.71 -15.92
C GLU A 466 32.84 -3.21 -16.20
N ILE A 467 31.95 -2.36 -15.65
CA ILE A 467 32.09 -0.90 -15.66
C ILE A 467 33.13 -0.44 -14.63
N SER A 468 33.82 -1.36 -13.97
CA SER A 468 34.71 -1.17 -12.82
C SER A 468 36.00 -0.43 -13.12
N GLY A 469 36.08 0.46 -14.08
CA GLY A 469 37.23 1.28 -14.37
C GLY A 469 36.90 2.67 -14.90
N ILE A 470 35.61 2.95 -14.98
CA ILE A 470 35.15 4.20 -15.58
C ILE A 470 34.84 5.17 -14.43
N ASP A 471 35.62 6.22 -14.33
CA ASP A 471 35.46 7.36 -13.40
C ASP A 471 34.13 8.16 -13.64
N ILE A 472 33.25 7.63 -14.53
CA ILE A 472 31.86 8.08 -14.80
C ILE A 472 31.04 8.14 -13.52
N MET A 473 31.53 7.56 -12.46
CA MET A 473 30.83 7.41 -11.17
C MET A 473 30.73 8.71 -10.37
N ARG A 474 31.16 9.86 -10.91
CA ARG A 474 31.03 11.15 -10.19
C ARG A 474 29.65 11.76 -10.23
N GLU A 475 28.80 11.39 -11.22
CA GLU A 475 27.42 11.86 -11.29
C GLU A 475 26.46 10.67 -11.36
N ASP A 476 25.76 10.39 -10.25
CA ASP A 476 24.75 9.34 -10.17
C ASP A 476 23.68 9.45 -11.26
N ASP A 477 23.35 10.65 -11.72
CA ASP A 477 22.36 10.92 -12.75
C ASP A 477 22.77 10.34 -14.12
N LEU A 478 24.02 10.54 -14.54
CA LEU A 478 24.53 10.02 -15.83
C LEU A 478 24.55 8.49 -15.85
N ARG A 479 24.94 7.89 -14.73
CA ARG A 479 24.92 6.42 -14.59
C ARG A 479 23.52 5.88 -14.73
N GLN A 480 22.54 6.49 -14.08
CA GLN A 480 21.16 6.05 -14.12
C GLN A 480 20.54 6.22 -15.52
N ASP A 481 20.90 7.30 -16.23
CA ASP A 481 20.48 7.52 -17.61
C ASP A 481 21.07 6.45 -18.53
N LEU A 482 22.36 6.12 -18.40
CA LEU A 482 22.99 5.06 -19.18
C LEU A 482 22.31 3.71 -18.95
N ILE A 483 22.05 3.32 -17.68
CA ILE A 483 21.37 2.07 -17.38
C ILE A 483 19.95 2.08 -17.94
N THR A 484 19.25 3.21 -17.90
CA THR A 484 17.93 3.36 -18.51
C THR A 484 17.97 3.08 -20.01
N MET A 485 18.95 3.65 -20.72
CA MET A 485 19.15 3.43 -22.15
C MET A 485 19.46 1.96 -22.48
N GLN A 486 20.30 1.31 -21.68
CA GLN A 486 20.63 -0.11 -21.82
C GLN A 486 19.40 -1.01 -21.59
N VAL A 487 18.57 -0.70 -20.59
CA VAL A 487 17.32 -1.43 -20.35
C VAL A 487 16.35 -1.27 -21.52
N VAL A 488 16.22 -0.06 -22.08
CA VAL A 488 15.43 0.17 -23.30
C VAL A 488 15.95 -0.64 -24.47
N ASP A 489 17.27 -0.67 -24.68
CA ASP A 489 17.93 -1.45 -25.73
C ASP A 489 17.58 -2.96 -25.58
N ALA A 490 17.72 -3.49 -24.38
CA ALA A 490 17.35 -4.87 -24.08
C ALA A 490 15.87 -5.17 -24.37
N VAL A 491 14.98 -4.23 -24.04
CA VAL A 491 13.53 -4.36 -24.28
C VAL A 491 13.22 -4.37 -25.79
N LEU A 492 13.90 -3.53 -26.57
CA LEU A 492 13.80 -3.52 -28.03
C LEU A 492 14.29 -4.85 -28.63
N HIS A 493 15.44 -5.36 -28.18
CA HIS A 493 15.98 -6.67 -28.61
C HIS A 493 15.07 -7.84 -28.25
N LEU A 494 14.29 -7.73 -27.17
CA LEU A 494 13.26 -8.72 -26.80
C LEU A 494 11.98 -8.63 -27.65
N GLY A 495 11.92 -7.73 -28.62
CA GLY A 495 10.82 -7.63 -29.59
C GLY A 495 9.66 -6.74 -29.12
N TYR A 496 9.87 -5.83 -28.16
CA TYR A 496 8.83 -4.95 -27.65
C TYR A 496 9.02 -3.51 -28.17
N ARG A 497 7.91 -2.85 -28.46
CA ARG A 497 7.85 -1.38 -28.63
C ARG A 497 7.85 -0.72 -27.26
N VAL A 498 8.42 0.45 -27.15
CA VAL A 498 8.57 1.15 -25.88
C VAL A 498 7.87 2.51 -25.90
N TRP A 499 7.06 2.77 -24.89
CA TRP A 499 6.71 4.11 -24.45
C TRP A 499 7.54 4.40 -23.19
N LEU A 500 8.37 5.41 -23.22
CA LEU A 500 9.17 5.85 -22.08
C LEU A 500 8.62 7.18 -21.57
N THR A 501 8.32 7.24 -20.27
CA THR A 501 7.86 8.47 -19.59
C THR A 501 8.55 8.62 -18.24
N ARG A 502 8.40 9.78 -17.61
CA ARG A 502 8.84 10.01 -16.23
C ARG A 502 7.66 10.10 -15.28
N ALA A 503 7.87 9.72 -14.03
CA ALA A 503 6.83 9.80 -13.01
C ALA A 503 6.52 11.24 -12.53
N ASP A 504 7.30 12.25 -12.97
CA ASP A 504 7.03 13.68 -12.76
C ASP A 504 6.29 14.34 -13.95
N ALA A 505 5.91 13.57 -14.96
CA ALA A 505 5.02 13.98 -16.04
C ALA A 505 3.60 13.52 -15.74
N MET A 506 2.74 14.44 -15.32
CA MET A 506 1.33 14.11 -14.98
C MET A 506 0.49 14.07 -16.25
N TRP A 507 -0.15 12.93 -16.52
CA TRP A 507 -1.01 12.73 -17.69
C TRP A 507 -2.45 13.10 -17.37
N VAL A 508 -3.01 14.06 -18.05
CA VAL A 508 -4.41 14.45 -17.86
C VAL A 508 -5.36 13.44 -18.51
N HIS A 509 -4.90 12.83 -19.60
CA HIS A 509 -5.64 11.82 -20.38
C HIS A 509 -4.80 10.57 -20.60
N ASN A 510 -5.44 9.48 -21.00
CA ASN A 510 -4.73 8.26 -21.38
C ASN A 510 -4.06 8.44 -22.77
N LEU A 511 -2.78 8.78 -22.76
CA LEU A 511 -2.00 9.07 -23.97
C LEU A 511 -1.80 7.83 -24.85
N LEU A 512 -1.76 6.64 -24.26
CA LEU A 512 -1.62 5.40 -25.04
C LEU A 512 -2.87 5.14 -25.90
N SER A 513 -4.04 5.47 -25.40
CA SER A 513 -5.28 5.36 -26.20
C SER A 513 -5.37 6.42 -27.30
N LEU A 514 -4.78 7.61 -27.08
CA LEU A 514 -4.77 8.69 -28.06
C LEU A 514 -3.81 8.41 -29.22
N PHE A 515 -2.62 7.88 -28.94
CA PHE A 515 -1.55 7.75 -29.90
C PHE A 515 -1.30 6.32 -30.38
N GLY A 516 -1.60 5.27 -29.58
CA GLY A 516 -1.17 3.90 -29.83
C GLY A 516 -1.50 3.38 -31.25
N ASN A 517 -2.74 3.53 -31.67
CA ASN A 517 -3.15 3.10 -33.01
C ASN A 517 -2.53 3.94 -34.14
N LYS A 518 -2.28 5.24 -33.88
CA LYS A 518 -1.66 6.13 -34.89
C LYS A 518 -0.20 5.79 -35.14
N MET A 519 0.56 5.39 -34.09
CA MET A 519 1.95 4.99 -34.24
C MET A 519 2.10 3.80 -35.20
N GLU A 520 1.20 2.83 -35.11
CA GLU A 520 1.19 1.66 -35.98
C GLU A 520 0.76 2.01 -37.40
N GLN A 521 -0.32 2.77 -37.56
CA GLN A 521 -0.86 3.15 -38.88
C GLN A 521 0.14 3.98 -39.68
N LEU A 522 0.86 4.90 -39.04
CA LEU A 522 1.81 5.79 -39.69
C LEU A 522 3.23 5.20 -39.76
N LYS A 523 3.43 3.98 -39.28
CA LYS A 523 4.75 3.29 -39.22
C LYS A 523 5.84 4.20 -38.67
N VAL A 524 5.54 4.80 -37.49
CA VAL A 524 6.48 5.74 -36.85
C VAL A 524 7.61 4.94 -36.20
N ASP A 525 8.85 5.31 -36.45
CA ASP A 525 10.02 4.71 -35.82
C ASP A 525 10.28 5.29 -34.44
N VAL A 526 10.37 6.59 -34.31
CA VAL A 526 10.52 7.30 -33.05
C VAL A 526 9.61 8.52 -33.03
N ALA A 527 8.95 8.75 -31.91
CA ALA A 527 8.16 9.95 -31.67
C ALA A 527 8.42 10.50 -30.27
N GLY A 528 8.57 11.79 -30.17
CA GLY A 528 8.80 12.52 -28.92
C GLY A 528 8.02 13.82 -28.87
N ILE A 529 8.18 14.58 -27.79
CA ILE A 529 7.54 15.88 -27.62
C ILE A 529 8.57 16.97 -27.85
N GLU A 530 8.28 17.90 -28.74
CA GLU A 530 9.10 19.06 -29.02
C GLU A 530 8.50 20.31 -28.35
N LEU A 531 9.25 20.97 -27.47
CA LEU A 531 8.76 22.09 -26.64
C LEU A 531 8.75 23.44 -27.37
N THR A 532 9.58 23.63 -28.40
CA THR A 532 9.64 24.89 -29.14
C THR A 532 10.02 24.66 -30.60
N ARG A 533 9.30 25.33 -31.54
CA ARG A 533 9.56 25.23 -32.98
C ARG A 533 10.94 25.75 -33.41
N ASP A 534 11.54 26.65 -32.60
CA ASP A 534 12.77 27.36 -33.00
C ASP A 534 14.08 26.78 -32.46
N HIS A 535 14.05 25.86 -31.45
CA HIS A 535 15.27 25.41 -30.79
C HIS A 535 15.40 23.91 -30.61
N HIS A 536 14.62 23.08 -31.28
CA HIS A 536 14.75 21.61 -31.25
C HIS A 536 14.97 21.04 -29.82
N ARG A 537 14.24 21.56 -28.85
CA ARG A 537 14.28 21.07 -27.46
C ARG A 537 13.22 20.01 -27.30
N PHE A 538 13.66 18.75 -27.29
CA PHE A 538 12.79 17.65 -26.90
C PHE A 538 12.60 17.61 -25.40
N HIS A 539 11.41 17.21 -25.00
CA HIS A 539 11.13 16.99 -23.60
C HIS A 539 11.10 15.50 -23.29
N ARG A 540 11.87 15.10 -22.27
CA ARG A 540 12.00 13.71 -21.81
C ARG A 540 10.74 13.12 -21.14
N SER A 541 9.62 13.83 -21.18
CA SER A 541 8.38 13.40 -20.49
C SER A 541 7.63 12.29 -21.20
N LEU A 542 7.83 12.13 -22.53
CA LEU A 542 7.21 11.06 -23.28
C LEU A 542 7.99 10.79 -24.57
N LEU A 543 8.36 9.52 -24.78
CA LEU A 543 9.04 9.04 -25.97
C LEU A 543 8.43 7.71 -26.39
N TYR A 544 8.13 7.58 -27.66
CA TYR A 544 7.76 6.33 -28.32
C TYR A 544 8.92 5.83 -29.17
N ILE A 545 9.20 4.52 -29.10
CA ILE A 545 10.24 3.85 -29.87
C ILE A 545 9.63 2.57 -30.44
N SER A 546 9.62 2.45 -31.78
CA SER A 546 9.16 1.23 -32.46
C SER A 546 10.18 0.10 -32.28
N ASN A 547 9.77 -1.10 -32.66
CA ASN A 547 10.69 -2.25 -32.71
C ASN A 547 11.00 -2.59 -34.18
N SER A 548 11.53 -1.63 -34.94
CA SER A 548 12.06 -1.87 -36.29
C SER A 548 13.55 -2.18 -36.24
N ASN A 549 14.08 -2.88 -37.22
CA ASN A 549 15.51 -3.17 -37.31
C ASN A 549 16.33 -1.86 -37.29
N ALA A 550 15.83 -0.81 -37.94
CA ALA A 550 16.44 0.52 -37.97
C ALA A 550 16.49 1.11 -36.55
N THR A 551 15.40 1.03 -35.81
CA THR A 551 15.31 1.57 -34.43
C THR A 551 16.22 0.83 -33.46
N VAL A 552 16.24 -0.49 -33.53
CA VAL A 552 17.13 -1.32 -32.70
C VAL A 552 18.59 -0.99 -32.97
N HIS A 553 18.97 -0.85 -34.25
CA HIS A 553 20.35 -0.49 -34.63
C HIS A 553 20.72 0.90 -34.14
N LEU A 554 19.86 1.90 -34.36
CA LEU A 554 20.06 3.26 -33.90
C LEU A 554 20.21 3.34 -32.38
N TRP A 555 19.33 2.65 -31.64
CA TRP A 555 19.38 2.68 -30.19
C TRP A 555 20.65 2.05 -29.64
N GLY A 556 21.08 0.90 -30.21
CA GLY A 556 22.34 0.25 -29.84
C GLY A 556 23.56 1.13 -30.14
N LYS A 557 23.53 1.90 -31.26
CA LYS A 557 24.57 2.89 -31.54
C LYS A 557 24.59 4.01 -30.50
N LEU A 558 23.42 4.57 -30.18
CA LEU A 558 23.26 5.60 -29.14
C LEU A 558 23.85 5.19 -27.79
N VAL A 559 23.57 3.96 -27.34
CA VAL A 559 24.13 3.42 -26.09
C VAL A 559 25.66 3.40 -26.14
N LYS A 560 26.25 2.99 -27.28
CA LYS A 560 27.70 2.96 -27.47
C LYS A 560 28.32 4.37 -27.48
N ASP A 561 27.73 5.26 -28.27
CA ASP A 561 28.22 6.64 -28.39
C ASP A 561 28.16 7.38 -27.04
N PHE A 562 27.08 7.17 -26.29
CA PHE A 562 26.95 7.72 -24.95
C PHE A 562 27.98 7.14 -23.96
N LEU A 563 28.25 5.83 -24.04
CA LEU A 563 29.27 5.18 -23.23
C LEU A 563 30.68 5.69 -23.56
N GLU A 564 30.99 5.91 -24.83
CA GLU A 564 32.28 6.46 -25.27
C GLU A 564 32.43 7.90 -24.83
N ALA A 565 31.40 8.73 -24.99
CA ALA A 565 31.44 10.11 -24.53
C ALA A 565 31.61 10.21 -23.00
N ALA A 566 30.99 9.31 -22.27
CA ALA A 566 31.10 9.25 -20.81
C ALA A 566 32.47 8.75 -20.32
N LYS A 567 33.27 8.11 -21.17
CA LYS A 567 34.68 7.70 -20.91
C LYS A 567 35.71 8.76 -21.24
N SER A 568 35.35 9.78 -22.04
CA SER A 568 36.24 10.80 -22.50
C SER A 568 36.47 11.88 -21.44
N ASP A 569 37.70 12.04 -20.96
CA ASP A 569 38.09 13.12 -20.04
C ASP A 569 38.18 14.50 -20.73
N ALA A 570 38.08 14.56 -22.04
CA ALA A 570 38.14 15.81 -22.80
C ALA A 570 36.72 16.35 -23.00
N PRO A 571 36.44 17.61 -22.61
CA PRO A 571 35.20 18.25 -23.02
C PRO A 571 35.19 18.38 -24.54
N ASP A 572 34.25 17.68 -25.19
CA ASP A 572 34.00 17.84 -26.61
C ASP A 572 33.69 19.32 -26.88
N PRO A 573 34.45 20.03 -27.70
CA PRO A 573 34.21 21.44 -27.96
C PRO A 573 32.82 21.73 -28.55
N ASP A 574 32.18 20.77 -29.21
CA ASP A 574 30.82 20.88 -29.71
C ASP A 574 29.76 20.65 -28.60
N LEU A 575 30.11 19.92 -27.54
CA LEU A 575 29.28 19.76 -26.33
C LEU A 575 29.42 20.95 -25.36
N GLY A 576 30.56 21.65 -25.38
CA GLY A 576 30.86 22.77 -24.47
C GLY A 576 30.12 24.08 -24.74
N GLN A 577 29.48 24.25 -25.91
CA GLN A 577 28.73 25.47 -26.25
C GLN A 577 27.24 25.41 -25.87
N LEU A 578 26.75 24.28 -25.39
CA LEU A 578 25.39 24.19 -24.89
C LEU A 578 25.39 24.56 -23.40
N PRO A 579 24.55 25.50 -22.96
CA PRO A 579 24.51 25.87 -21.57
C PRO A 579 24.20 24.61 -20.75
N ILE A 580 25.17 24.21 -19.92
CA ILE A 580 25.00 23.18 -18.90
C ILE A 580 23.94 23.75 -17.98
N MET A 581 22.69 23.35 -18.19
CA MET A 581 21.63 23.59 -17.19
C MET A 581 22.04 22.80 -15.97
N GLN A 582 22.61 23.48 -15.00
CA GLN A 582 23.03 22.91 -13.73
C GLN A 582 21.85 22.15 -13.11
N GLY A 583 21.93 20.82 -13.05
CA GLY A 583 21.02 19.94 -12.34
C GLY A 583 20.02 19.15 -13.17
N GLU A 584 20.17 19.05 -14.49
CA GLU A 584 19.32 18.18 -15.31
C GLU A 584 20.17 17.22 -16.15
N SER A 585 19.87 15.92 -16.02
CA SER A 585 20.44 14.83 -16.83
C SER A 585 19.93 14.89 -18.29
N ALA A 586 20.36 15.91 -19.01
CA ALA A 586 19.87 16.18 -20.37
C ALA A 586 20.78 15.59 -21.48
N LEU A 587 21.90 14.94 -21.10
CA LEU A 587 22.93 14.53 -22.07
C LEU A 587 22.44 13.48 -23.05
N TRP A 588 21.81 12.43 -22.62
CA TRP A 588 21.36 11.37 -23.53
C TRP A 588 20.27 11.82 -24.51
N TRP A 589 19.39 12.77 -24.15
CA TRP A 589 18.45 13.40 -25.05
C TRP A 589 19.13 14.19 -26.15
N LYS A 590 20.27 14.84 -25.84
CA LYS A 590 21.07 15.52 -26.86
C LYS A 590 21.68 14.53 -27.84
N PHE A 591 22.24 13.41 -27.32
CA PHE A 591 22.76 12.33 -28.17
C PHE A 591 21.66 11.75 -29.07
N LEU A 592 20.50 11.46 -28.52
CA LEU A 592 19.35 11.00 -29.30
C LEU A 592 19.02 11.95 -30.44
N LEU A 593 18.96 13.26 -30.17
CA LEU A 593 18.67 14.29 -31.15
C LEU A 593 19.72 14.38 -32.25
N MET A 594 20.99 14.37 -31.87
CA MET A 594 22.10 14.45 -32.84
C MET A 594 22.07 13.22 -33.75
N SER A 595 21.85 12.03 -33.22
CA SER A 595 21.76 10.79 -33.96
C SER A 595 20.54 10.76 -34.88
N LEU A 596 19.38 11.21 -34.41
CA LEU A 596 18.15 11.31 -35.24
C LEU A 596 18.30 12.32 -36.40
N LYS A 597 19.07 13.39 -36.22
CA LYS A 597 19.34 14.39 -37.26
C LYS A 597 20.39 13.93 -38.29
N SER A 598 21.32 13.09 -37.88
CA SER A 598 22.39 12.60 -38.78
C SER A 598 21.91 11.53 -39.77
N GLU A 599 20.78 10.89 -39.51
CA GLU A 599 20.19 9.82 -40.34
C GLU A 599 18.93 10.31 -41.07
N ALA A 600 19.10 10.77 -42.30
CA ALA A 600 18.03 11.38 -43.13
C ALA A 600 16.85 10.47 -43.44
N ASP A 601 16.98 9.14 -43.29
CA ASP A 601 15.94 8.15 -43.63
C ASP A 601 15.13 7.71 -42.42
N PHE A 602 15.30 8.34 -41.24
CA PHE A 602 14.64 7.94 -40.02
C PHE A 602 13.24 8.56 -39.87
N GLY A 603 12.26 7.71 -39.59
CA GLY A 603 10.86 8.13 -39.42
C GLY A 603 10.56 8.79 -38.08
N TYR A 604 11.30 9.87 -37.73
CA TYR A 604 11.00 10.67 -36.54
C TYR A 604 9.70 11.48 -36.72
N ARG A 605 8.86 11.54 -35.70
CA ARG A 605 7.63 12.36 -35.67
C ARG A 605 7.52 13.11 -34.35
N ASP A 606 7.14 14.38 -34.44
CA ASP A 606 6.71 15.15 -33.27
C ASP A 606 5.26 14.79 -32.90
N LEU A 607 5.07 14.33 -31.66
CA LEU A 607 3.75 13.95 -31.16
C LEU A 607 2.76 15.12 -31.16
N SER A 608 3.25 16.35 -31.00
CA SER A 608 2.40 17.55 -31.02
C SER A 608 1.71 17.77 -32.35
N THR A 609 2.34 17.34 -33.47
CA THR A 609 1.82 17.52 -34.84
C THR A 609 0.88 16.38 -35.28
N MET A 610 0.80 15.30 -34.53
CA MET A 610 0.06 14.08 -34.91
C MET A 610 -1.42 14.11 -34.51
N LEU A 611 -1.83 15.04 -33.67
CA LEU A 611 -3.25 15.19 -33.29
C LEU A 611 -4.01 15.95 -34.37
N VAL A 612 -5.26 15.51 -34.65
CA VAL A 612 -6.17 16.13 -35.62
C VAL A 612 -6.58 17.55 -35.20
N GLN A 613 -6.51 17.86 -33.92
CA GLN A 613 -6.56 19.21 -33.36
C GLN A 613 -5.17 19.61 -32.91
N PRO A 614 -4.66 20.80 -33.27
CA PRO A 614 -3.22 21.10 -33.24
C PRO A 614 -2.57 21.22 -31.87
N ASP A 615 -3.21 20.82 -30.75
CA ASP A 615 -2.75 21.21 -29.45
C ASP A 615 -2.61 20.01 -28.49
N LEU A 616 -1.50 19.25 -28.64
CA LEU A 616 -0.96 18.54 -27.46
C LEU A 616 -0.44 19.62 -26.50
N MET A 617 -1.32 20.12 -25.64
CA MET A 617 -0.95 21.17 -24.72
C MET A 617 -0.16 20.58 -23.57
N ILE A 618 1.11 20.93 -23.53
CA ILE A 618 2.01 20.61 -22.41
C ILE A 618 2.24 21.91 -21.67
N ILE A 619 1.98 21.88 -20.39
CA ILE A 619 2.20 23.04 -19.52
C ILE A 619 3.15 22.71 -18.36
N GLY A 620 3.89 23.69 -17.93
CA GLY A 620 4.69 23.58 -16.71
C GLY A 620 3.83 23.75 -15.46
N LEU A 621 4.40 23.41 -14.31
CA LEU A 621 3.72 23.61 -13.03
C LEU A 621 3.34 25.08 -12.78
N ASP A 622 4.15 26.01 -13.29
CA ASP A 622 3.93 27.46 -13.11
C ASP A 622 2.71 27.97 -13.91
N ASP A 623 2.37 27.30 -15.00
CA ASP A 623 1.23 27.61 -15.84
C ASP A 623 -0.09 27.14 -15.20
N LEU A 624 -0.02 26.29 -14.18
CA LEU A 624 -1.20 25.88 -13.42
C LEU A 624 -1.73 27.06 -12.56
N PRO A 625 -3.04 27.23 -12.53
CA PRO A 625 -3.65 28.31 -11.74
C PRO A 625 -3.37 28.10 -10.25
N PRO A 626 -3.08 29.17 -9.49
CA PRO A 626 -2.72 29.10 -8.07
C PRO A 626 -3.91 28.71 -7.18
N ASN A 627 -5.14 28.86 -7.66
CA ASN A 627 -6.35 28.51 -6.91
C ASN A 627 -7.50 28.06 -7.81
N ARG A 628 -8.49 27.36 -7.23
CA ARG A 628 -9.62 26.76 -7.95
C ARG A 628 -10.51 27.78 -8.69
N ARG A 629 -10.63 29.02 -8.19
CA ARG A 629 -11.45 30.06 -8.84
C ARG A 629 -10.85 30.48 -10.18
N VAL A 630 -9.53 30.57 -10.26
CA VAL A 630 -8.82 30.90 -11.50
C VAL A 630 -8.85 29.70 -12.45
N ALA A 631 -8.77 28.45 -11.93
CA ALA A 631 -8.83 27.23 -12.73
C ALA A 631 -10.16 27.06 -13.47
N MET A 632 -11.27 27.52 -12.90
CA MET A 632 -12.59 27.45 -13.58
C MET A 632 -12.70 28.40 -14.78
N ASN A 633 -11.89 29.44 -14.83
CA ASN A 633 -11.92 30.44 -15.90
C ASN A 633 -10.85 30.20 -16.98
N THR A 634 -9.86 29.35 -16.71
CA THR A 634 -8.81 28.98 -17.67
C THR A 634 -9.06 27.56 -18.13
N SER A 635 -9.16 27.36 -19.45
CA SER A 635 -9.42 26.05 -20.05
C SER A 635 -8.23 25.10 -19.88
N VAL A 636 -8.14 24.42 -18.72
CA VAL A 636 -7.30 23.21 -18.55
C VAL A 636 -7.83 22.06 -19.44
N THR A 637 -8.96 22.28 -20.10
CA THR A 637 -9.68 21.29 -20.92
C THR A 637 -8.87 20.74 -22.09
N ASN A 638 -7.85 21.47 -22.57
CA ASN A 638 -7.01 21.02 -23.69
C ASN A 638 -5.62 20.55 -23.24
N THR A 639 -5.32 20.55 -21.94
CA THR A 639 -4.02 20.10 -21.42
C THR A 639 -3.95 18.58 -21.41
N HIS A 640 -2.87 18.01 -21.92
CA HIS A 640 -2.64 16.56 -21.94
C HIS A 640 -1.57 16.12 -20.94
N ILE A 641 -0.54 16.93 -20.74
CA ILE A 641 0.56 16.66 -19.82
C ILE A 641 0.88 17.91 -19.00
N VAL A 642 1.09 17.72 -17.71
CA VAL A 642 1.63 18.74 -16.81
C VAL A 642 3.00 18.28 -16.32
N LEU A 643 4.01 19.10 -16.57
CA LEU A 643 5.39 18.82 -16.19
C LEU A 643 5.68 19.37 -14.79
N LEU A 644 6.22 18.53 -13.93
CA LEU A 644 6.62 18.91 -12.59
C LEU A 644 8.13 19.18 -12.49
N ASP A 645 8.72 19.78 -13.53
CA ASP A 645 10.14 20.11 -13.58
C ASP A 645 10.52 21.01 -12.40
N GLY A 646 11.69 20.71 -11.81
CA GLY A 646 12.22 21.47 -10.68
C GLY A 646 11.44 21.35 -9.37
N VAL A 647 10.50 20.40 -9.25
CA VAL A 647 9.72 20.14 -8.03
C VAL A 647 10.62 19.93 -6.80
N ALA A 648 11.78 19.28 -6.96
CA ALA A 648 12.74 19.07 -5.88
C ALA A 648 13.27 20.38 -5.26
N ARG A 649 13.23 21.49 -6.00
CA ARG A 649 13.67 22.82 -5.57
C ARG A 649 12.55 23.70 -5.01
N ARG A 650 11.29 23.24 -5.08
CA ARG A 650 10.10 23.98 -4.65
C ARG A 650 9.60 23.52 -3.29
N LYS A 651 8.87 24.38 -2.62
CA LYS A 651 8.16 24.01 -1.39
C LYS A 651 7.03 23.02 -1.76
N PRO A 652 6.96 21.84 -1.14
CA PRO A 652 5.89 20.86 -1.43
C PRO A 652 4.48 21.45 -1.30
N SER A 653 4.25 22.36 -0.35
CA SER A 653 2.96 23.05 -0.16
C SER A 653 2.44 23.76 -1.40
N ASP A 654 3.34 24.46 -2.11
CA ASP A 654 2.99 25.27 -3.28
C ASP A 654 2.65 24.36 -4.47
N VAL A 655 3.40 23.27 -4.62
CA VAL A 655 3.15 22.26 -5.65
C VAL A 655 1.80 21.58 -5.41
N ILE A 656 1.56 21.15 -4.18
CA ILE A 656 0.30 20.49 -3.78
C ILE A 656 -0.89 21.43 -3.99
N GLN A 657 -0.75 22.72 -3.63
CA GLN A 657 -1.81 23.70 -3.82
C GLN A 657 -2.20 23.84 -5.31
N ARG A 658 -1.21 23.96 -6.21
CA ARG A 658 -1.44 24.07 -7.65
C ARG A 658 -2.05 22.81 -8.25
N LEU A 659 -1.54 21.63 -7.88
CA LEU A 659 -2.10 20.35 -8.32
C LEU A 659 -3.54 20.14 -7.82
N ASN A 660 -3.84 20.52 -6.57
CA ASN A 660 -5.19 20.49 -6.05
C ASN A 660 -6.13 21.44 -6.82
N ALA A 661 -5.67 22.66 -7.11
CA ALA A 661 -6.46 23.64 -7.89
C ALA A 661 -6.80 23.10 -9.28
N ALA A 662 -5.87 22.40 -9.91
CA ALA A 662 -6.02 21.80 -11.24
C ALA A 662 -6.74 20.42 -11.22
N GLY A 663 -7.10 19.89 -10.04
CA GLY A 663 -7.69 18.54 -9.95
C GLY A 663 -6.72 17.39 -10.18
N LEU A 664 -5.41 17.65 -10.12
CA LEU A 664 -4.34 16.69 -10.39
C LEU A 664 -3.66 16.15 -9.12
N TRP A 665 -4.24 16.40 -7.95
CA TRP A 665 -3.76 15.90 -6.67
C TRP A 665 -4.59 14.71 -6.18
N PHE A 666 -4.09 13.49 -6.38
CA PHE A 666 -4.81 12.22 -6.19
C PHE A 666 -4.51 11.55 -4.84
N ILE A 667 -3.55 12.07 -4.07
CA ILE A 667 -3.17 11.51 -2.78
C ILE A 667 -3.61 12.38 -1.61
N ASP A 668 -3.75 11.75 -0.45
CA ASP A 668 -4.03 12.44 0.82
C ASP A 668 -2.74 12.81 1.58
N LYS A 669 -2.89 13.32 2.80
CA LYS A 669 -1.76 13.75 3.65
C LYS A 669 -0.78 12.62 4.02
N GLU A 670 -1.21 11.36 3.93
CA GLU A 670 -0.39 10.18 4.24
C GLU A 670 0.05 9.42 2.98
N LEU A 671 -0.01 10.09 1.83
CA LEU A 671 0.40 9.55 0.52
C LEU A 671 -0.45 8.36 0.03
N SER A 672 -1.64 8.15 0.58
CA SER A 672 -2.59 7.16 0.10
C SER A 672 -3.44 7.74 -1.02
N CYS A 673 -3.81 6.93 -2.02
CA CYS A 673 -4.77 7.38 -3.03
C CYS A 673 -6.10 7.79 -2.39
N LYS A 674 -6.66 8.92 -2.82
CA LYS A 674 -7.96 9.38 -2.32
C LYS A 674 -9.11 8.45 -2.71
N HIS A 675 -8.98 7.78 -3.86
CA HIS A 675 -9.99 6.90 -4.40
C HIS A 675 -9.39 5.60 -4.92
N ILE A 676 -10.13 4.50 -4.77
CA ILE A 676 -9.87 3.24 -5.46
C ILE A 676 -10.74 3.20 -6.72
N HIS A 677 -10.12 2.94 -7.84
CA HIS A 677 -10.80 2.82 -9.12
C HIS A 677 -10.82 1.36 -9.56
N CYS A 678 -12.00 0.75 -9.55
CA CYS A 678 -12.22 -0.66 -9.90
C CYS A 678 -12.80 -0.86 -11.29
N GLN A 679 -12.76 0.14 -12.13
CA GLN A 679 -13.17 -0.02 -13.52
C GLN A 679 -12.23 -0.98 -14.25
N PRO A 680 -12.76 -1.77 -15.22
CA PRO A 680 -12.01 -2.83 -15.93
C PRO A 680 -10.79 -2.32 -16.69
#